data_6c9d4f7191bdb6eaa48f307f9c22f731
#
_entry.id   6c9d4f7191bdb6eaa48f307f9c22f731
#
_cell.length_a   1.000
_cell.length_b   1.000
_cell.length_c   1.000
_cell.angle_alpha   90.00
_cell.angle_beta   90.00
_cell.angle_gamma   90.00
#
_symmetry.space_group_name_H-M   'P 1'
#
loop_
_entity.id
_entity.type
_entity.pdbx_description
1 polymer ?
#
loop_
_entity_poly.entity_id
_entity_poly.type
_entity_poly.pdbx_seq_one_letter_code
_entity_poly.pdbx_strand_id
1 'polypeptide(L)'
;MVGVGPVGDCLPVPHPTEVTMKRIAALLLLAWLGSRDVLAFESFRVADIRIDGLSRIAQGTVFTYLPVEKGDTLTTERAEQAIRALYRTGFFNDVSLSRQGDILVVTLQERPSISKIAIRGNKDLKEDDLRKGLKGIGLVEGEAFDRLKLDSVQQELTRQYYNRGKYNVAVKTAVVNLDRNRVEVAINITEGKPAKIKHLNIVGNESFKAKAIREDFQSDTTNWTSWYSKDDQYSREKMSGDLERLSSFYLDRGYVDFAVDSTQVSISPDKRRMYVTANIIEGEVYTVTDIKLTGDLILKDADLRKQLSIATGEIFSRRKVEQSADAITSVLSNIGYAFAQVNPVPEIDRDKREVGLNFQIDPGKRVYVRRIAFKGNLHTEDEVLRREMRQLEGAWYSQAAIDRSKIRLQRLGYFKSVNIETPRVAGSDDQVDIEVAIEEQPSGSFTFGLGYSQVQGLITSIAVQQANFFGTGDRIGITLQRSSYLKRYNLSYYEPYLTDDALGLGYDISHRELDAGEANIANYLTNSDSFSTYLGFPLTENDTLNTRFGISQTTINTYVGATPQQFIDYIIALGSRTFHVWNMELSWAHDTRNKYWNPTRGSLQTVSFETTLPGSTVEYFKFNYRYSHYLPITEKLTFLGTASIGYGGSYRGKYRTVVDAGQDPPVTTEYGARGLPFFENFFAGGASDVRGFRDNTLGPVDETRGYRQPLGGAFKTVATAEVIFPTPFVKESDNTTRLSWFLDVGNVFKDYNAFD
;
A
#
# COMPACT_ATOMS: atom_id res chain seq x y z
N MET A 1 47.91 57.08 0.92
CA MET A 1 48.39 57.57 -0.38
C MET A 1 47.45 57.03 -1.42
N VAL A 2 46.48 57.80 -1.81
CA VAL A 2 46.38 58.62 -3.02
C VAL A 2 46.24 57.77 -4.29
N GLY A 3 45.08 57.92 -4.94
CA GLY A 3 44.85 57.62 -6.33
C GLY A 3 43.37 57.78 -6.71
N VAL A 4 42.98 59.02 -6.90
CA VAL A 4 41.69 59.46 -7.43
C VAL A 4 41.76 59.53 -8.95
N GLY A 5 40.64 59.16 -9.64
CA GLY A 5 40.18 59.75 -10.83
C GLY A 5 39.97 58.85 -12.05
N PRO A 6 39.25 59.28 -13.08
CA PRO A 6 38.22 60.33 -13.12
C PRO A 6 36.90 59.91 -13.78
N VAL A 7 35.95 60.81 -13.61
CA VAL A 7 34.66 60.96 -14.23
C VAL A 7 34.72 60.97 -15.78
N GLY A 8 33.83 60.24 -16.43
CA GLY A 8 33.60 60.23 -17.87
C GLY A 8 32.12 60.45 -18.24
N ASP A 9 31.85 61.61 -18.63
CA ASP A 9 30.92 62.16 -19.64
C ASP A 9 29.40 61.77 -19.64
N CYS A 10 28.64 62.80 -19.24
CA CYS A 10 27.26 62.99 -19.62
C CYS A 10 27.14 63.29 -21.12
N LEU A 11 26.36 62.53 -21.86
CA LEU A 11 25.89 62.86 -23.18
C LEU A 11 24.64 63.77 -23.09
N PRO A 12 24.55 64.81 -23.96
CA PRO A 12 23.46 65.81 -23.89
C PRO A 12 22.18 65.32 -24.49
N VAL A 13 21.04 65.75 -23.91
CA VAL A 13 19.68 65.54 -24.37
C VAL A 13 19.49 66.45 -25.60
N PRO A 14 19.03 66.02 -26.79
CA PRO A 14 18.75 66.90 -27.92
C PRO A 14 17.38 67.57 -27.72
N HIS A 15 17.41 68.88 -27.87
CA HIS A 15 16.20 69.69 -27.96
C HIS A 15 15.36 69.31 -29.20
N PRO A 16 14.02 69.37 -29.14
CA PRO A 16 13.17 68.99 -30.26
C PRO A 16 13.22 70.11 -31.34
N THR A 17 13.61 69.71 -32.54
CA THR A 17 13.63 70.54 -33.70
C THR A 17 12.20 70.79 -34.27
N GLU A 18 11.96 71.94 -34.87
CA GLU A 18 10.67 72.42 -35.46
C GLU A 18 9.93 71.48 -36.43
N VAL A 19 10.57 70.36 -36.83
CA VAL A 19 9.99 69.34 -37.71
C VAL A 19 8.97 68.47 -36.97
N THR A 20 9.07 68.36 -35.63
CA THR A 20 8.17 67.54 -34.83
C THR A 20 6.81 68.16 -34.58
N MET A 21 6.72 69.47 -34.50
CA MET A 21 5.41 70.19 -34.33
C MET A 21 4.53 70.10 -35.57
N LYS A 22 5.09 70.17 -36.79
CA LYS A 22 4.31 70.02 -38.03
C LYS A 22 3.77 68.61 -38.24
N ARG A 23 4.46 67.55 -37.73
CA ARG A 23 3.96 66.18 -37.78
C ARG A 23 2.87 65.92 -36.74
N ILE A 24 2.93 66.52 -35.57
CA ILE A 24 1.89 66.42 -34.54
C ILE A 24 0.62 67.15 -34.96
N ALA A 25 0.75 68.34 -35.59
CA ALA A 25 -0.40 69.08 -36.15
C ALA A 25 -1.07 68.33 -37.31
N ALA A 26 -0.30 67.67 -38.19
CA ALA A 26 -0.84 66.83 -39.27
C ALA A 26 -1.53 65.51 -38.72
N LEU A 27 -1.01 64.93 -37.65
CA LEU A 27 -1.65 63.77 -36.97
C LEU A 27 -2.94 64.19 -36.23
N LEU A 28 -3.00 65.37 -35.64
CA LEU A 28 -4.22 65.88 -35.01
C LEU A 28 -5.27 66.28 -36.02
N LEU A 29 -4.88 66.78 -37.22
CA LEU A 29 -5.81 67.06 -38.33
C LEU A 29 -6.33 65.76 -38.97
N LEU A 30 -5.52 64.76 -39.11
CA LEU A 30 -5.94 63.39 -39.53
C LEU A 30 -6.84 62.70 -38.52
N ALA A 31 -6.65 62.93 -37.24
CA ALA A 31 -7.52 62.42 -36.18
C ALA A 31 -8.88 63.15 -36.15
N TRP A 32 -8.96 64.39 -36.64
CA TRP A 32 -10.21 65.13 -36.68
C TRP A 32 -11.04 64.82 -37.93
N LEU A 33 -10.43 64.31 -39.01
CA LEU A 33 -11.11 63.83 -40.22
C LEU A 33 -11.53 62.33 -40.13
N GLY A 34 -11.14 61.64 -39.07
CA GLY A 34 -11.47 60.25 -38.84
C GLY A 34 -12.61 59.97 -37.83
N SER A 35 -13.28 61.01 -37.32
CA SER A 35 -14.54 60.84 -36.59
C SER A 35 -15.65 60.43 -37.57
N ARG A 36 -15.59 59.18 -38.03
CA ARG A 36 -16.80 58.54 -38.52
C ARG A 36 -17.74 58.50 -37.31
N ASP A 37 -18.87 59.07 -37.43
CA ASP A 37 -19.99 58.87 -36.54
C ASP A 37 -20.09 57.39 -36.26
N VAL A 38 -19.74 57.00 -35.07
CA VAL A 38 -20.19 55.73 -34.51
C VAL A 38 -21.71 55.89 -34.48
N LEU A 39 -22.38 55.31 -35.47
CA LEU A 39 -23.84 55.24 -35.49
C LEU A 39 -24.28 54.65 -34.18
N ALA A 40 -24.71 55.53 -33.28
CA ALA A 40 -25.28 55.12 -32.02
C ALA A 40 -26.45 54.15 -32.34
N PHE A 41 -26.44 52.99 -31.82
CA PHE A 41 -27.51 51.98 -31.98
C PHE A 41 -28.83 52.65 -31.55
N GLU A 42 -29.70 53.02 -32.53
CA GLU A 42 -31.00 53.57 -32.20
C GLU A 42 -31.89 52.53 -31.51
N SER A 43 -32.36 52.83 -30.31
CA SER A 43 -33.27 51.97 -29.57
C SER A 43 -34.56 51.72 -30.38
N PHE A 44 -34.97 50.45 -30.48
CA PHE A 44 -36.20 50.08 -31.19
C PHE A 44 -36.98 49.03 -30.42
N ARG A 45 -38.28 48.94 -30.68
CA ARG A 45 -39.11 47.89 -30.07
C ARG A 45 -39.03 46.64 -30.91
N VAL A 46 -38.62 45.51 -30.26
CA VAL A 46 -38.43 44.23 -30.92
C VAL A 46 -39.78 43.60 -31.25
N ALA A 47 -40.17 43.58 -32.50
CA ALA A 47 -41.39 42.93 -32.95
C ALA A 47 -41.25 41.41 -33.03
N ASP A 48 -40.06 40.94 -33.41
CA ASP A 48 -39.72 39.50 -33.47
C ASP A 48 -38.22 39.30 -33.31
N ILE A 49 -37.81 38.06 -32.96
CA ILE A 49 -36.39 37.66 -32.79
C ILE A 49 -36.12 36.51 -33.74
N ARG A 50 -35.17 36.73 -34.65
CA ARG A 50 -34.67 35.71 -35.55
C ARG A 50 -33.26 35.29 -35.13
N ILE A 51 -33.01 33.98 -35.02
CA ILE A 51 -31.72 33.43 -34.68
C ILE A 51 -31.15 32.76 -35.92
N ASP A 52 -29.97 33.20 -36.34
CA ASP A 52 -29.25 32.68 -37.51
C ASP A 52 -27.92 32.04 -37.06
N GLY A 53 -27.44 31.02 -37.79
CA GLY A 53 -26.12 30.42 -37.58
C GLY A 53 -26.07 29.25 -36.62
N LEU A 54 -27.22 28.75 -36.14
CA LEU A 54 -27.30 27.53 -35.33
C LEU A 54 -27.13 26.29 -36.17
N SER A 55 -26.33 25.34 -35.67
CA SER A 55 -26.10 24.05 -36.31
C SER A 55 -26.53 22.89 -35.45
N ARG A 56 -26.32 22.99 -34.15
CA ARG A 56 -26.51 21.87 -33.17
C ARG A 56 -27.31 22.29 -31.95
N ILE A 57 -27.20 23.56 -31.55
CA ILE A 57 -27.91 24.10 -30.41
C ILE A 57 -29.35 24.43 -30.83
N ALA A 58 -30.32 24.00 -30.06
CA ALA A 58 -31.72 24.31 -30.30
C ALA A 58 -31.98 25.80 -30.07
N GLN A 59 -32.85 26.44 -30.91
CA GLN A 59 -33.24 27.83 -30.74
C GLN A 59 -33.80 28.11 -29.32
N GLY A 60 -34.55 27.17 -28.74
CA GLY A 60 -35.09 27.28 -27.38
C GLY A 60 -34.01 27.48 -26.30
N THR A 61 -32.84 26.84 -26.47
CA THR A 61 -31.69 27.05 -25.58
C THR A 61 -31.17 28.47 -25.64
N VAL A 62 -31.10 29.06 -26.84
CA VAL A 62 -30.64 30.44 -27.00
C VAL A 62 -31.63 31.42 -26.34
N PHE A 63 -32.94 31.20 -26.50
CA PHE A 63 -33.97 32.04 -25.86
C PHE A 63 -33.89 31.94 -24.32
N THR A 64 -33.51 30.83 -23.74
CA THR A 64 -33.37 30.69 -22.28
C THR A 64 -32.29 31.62 -21.72
N TYR A 65 -31.24 31.92 -22.50
CA TYR A 65 -30.11 32.76 -22.07
C TYR A 65 -30.17 34.18 -22.63
N LEU A 66 -31.05 34.47 -23.58
CA LEU A 66 -31.21 35.77 -24.18
C LEU A 66 -32.12 36.64 -23.29
N PRO A 67 -31.60 37.72 -22.64
CA PRO A 67 -32.38 38.57 -21.74
C PRO A 67 -33.22 39.62 -22.49
N VAL A 68 -33.74 39.25 -23.66
CA VAL A 68 -34.58 40.11 -24.52
C VAL A 68 -35.74 39.28 -25.04
N GLU A 69 -36.95 39.79 -24.83
CA GLU A 69 -38.19 39.13 -25.29
C GLU A 69 -38.88 39.97 -26.40
N LYS A 70 -39.80 39.32 -27.11
CA LYS A 70 -40.65 39.98 -28.09
C LYS A 70 -41.52 41.03 -27.40
N GLY A 71 -41.47 42.26 -27.88
CA GLY A 71 -42.16 43.44 -27.32
C GLY A 71 -41.26 44.35 -26.50
N ASP A 72 -40.10 43.91 -26.11
CA ASP A 72 -39.10 44.71 -25.38
C ASP A 72 -38.51 45.85 -26.23
N THR A 73 -38.06 46.93 -25.57
CA THR A 73 -37.27 47.96 -26.20
C THR A 73 -35.79 47.62 -26.09
N LEU A 74 -35.10 47.40 -27.19
CA LEU A 74 -33.67 47.11 -27.21
C LEU A 74 -32.91 48.44 -27.18
N THR A 75 -32.18 48.67 -26.08
CA THR A 75 -31.21 49.74 -25.92
C THR A 75 -29.79 49.20 -26.10
N THR A 76 -28.82 50.09 -26.23
CA THR A 76 -27.40 49.71 -26.34
C THR A 76 -26.96 48.84 -25.15
N GLU A 77 -27.39 49.21 -23.93
CA GLU A 77 -27.03 48.48 -22.70
C GLU A 77 -27.65 47.06 -22.66
N ARG A 78 -28.93 46.94 -23.11
CA ARG A 78 -29.58 45.63 -23.21
C ARG A 78 -28.97 44.76 -24.31
N ALA A 79 -28.55 45.36 -25.41
CA ALA A 79 -27.83 44.64 -26.48
C ALA A 79 -26.47 44.10 -25.96
N GLU A 80 -25.73 44.93 -25.23
CA GLU A 80 -24.48 44.46 -24.60
C GLU A 80 -24.73 43.32 -23.56
N GLN A 81 -25.79 43.47 -22.74
CA GLN A 81 -26.15 42.42 -21.77
C GLN A 81 -26.51 41.10 -22.48
N ALA A 82 -27.27 41.19 -23.57
CA ALA A 82 -27.63 40.04 -24.38
C ALA A 82 -26.41 39.36 -25.00
N ILE A 83 -25.51 40.12 -25.59
CA ILE A 83 -24.24 39.57 -26.11
C ILE A 83 -23.42 38.94 -25.01
N ARG A 84 -23.24 39.61 -23.86
CA ARG A 84 -22.48 39.07 -22.70
C ARG A 84 -23.13 37.82 -22.12
N ALA A 85 -24.46 37.74 -22.03
CA ALA A 85 -25.20 36.61 -21.54
C ALA A 85 -24.96 35.38 -22.43
N LEU A 86 -25.06 35.55 -23.75
CA LEU A 86 -24.79 34.46 -24.70
C LEU A 86 -23.32 34.04 -24.72
N TYR A 87 -22.36 34.93 -24.64
CA TYR A 87 -20.93 34.59 -24.53
C TYR A 87 -20.62 33.81 -23.23
N ARG A 88 -21.26 34.16 -22.11
CA ARG A 88 -21.07 33.48 -20.82
C ARG A 88 -21.49 32.02 -20.84
N THR A 89 -22.39 31.64 -21.77
CA THR A 89 -22.76 30.22 -21.93
C THR A 89 -21.60 29.33 -22.38
N GLY A 90 -20.56 29.94 -23.00
CA GLY A 90 -19.43 29.20 -23.57
C GLY A 90 -19.75 28.45 -24.86
N PHE A 91 -20.98 28.51 -25.37
CA PHE A 91 -21.42 27.78 -26.56
C PHE A 91 -21.03 28.46 -27.88
N PHE A 92 -20.79 29.76 -27.87
CA PHE A 92 -20.61 30.53 -29.06
C PHE A 92 -19.18 31.08 -29.16
N ASN A 93 -18.65 31.06 -30.39
CA ASN A 93 -17.37 31.66 -30.74
C ASN A 93 -17.56 33.12 -31.09
N ASP A 94 -18.68 33.45 -31.72
CA ASP A 94 -19.07 34.84 -32.04
C ASP A 94 -20.57 35.02 -31.87
N VAL A 95 -20.95 36.25 -31.42
CA VAL A 95 -22.33 36.68 -31.18
C VAL A 95 -22.46 38.08 -31.70
N SER A 96 -23.29 38.28 -32.72
CA SER A 96 -23.59 39.60 -33.22
C SER A 96 -25.11 39.83 -33.25
N LEU A 97 -25.47 41.06 -32.94
CA LEU A 97 -26.85 41.52 -33.00
C LEU A 97 -26.99 42.54 -34.12
N SER A 98 -27.98 42.35 -34.97
CA SER A 98 -28.30 43.28 -36.06
C SER A 98 -29.80 43.56 -36.10
N ARG A 99 -30.18 44.71 -36.66
CA ARG A 99 -31.57 45.12 -36.81
C ARG A 99 -31.99 44.95 -38.27
N GLN A 100 -33.12 44.27 -38.51
CA GLN A 100 -33.74 44.18 -39.82
C GLN A 100 -35.21 44.65 -39.72
N GLY A 101 -35.45 45.95 -39.96
CA GLY A 101 -36.74 46.56 -39.63
C GLY A 101 -36.95 46.58 -38.13
N ASP A 102 -38.04 45.99 -37.64
CA ASP A 102 -38.34 45.84 -36.20
C ASP A 102 -38.01 44.43 -35.68
N ILE A 103 -37.26 43.64 -36.46
CA ILE A 103 -36.81 42.30 -36.09
C ILE A 103 -35.38 42.39 -35.58
N LEU A 104 -35.14 41.79 -34.40
CA LEU A 104 -33.81 41.54 -33.86
C LEU A 104 -33.24 40.26 -34.49
N VAL A 105 -32.16 40.40 -35.26
CA VAL A 105 -31.44 39.26 -35.81
C VAL A 105 -30.24 38.98 -34.93
N VAL A 106 -30.23 37.79 -34.28
CA VAL A 106 -29.13 37.29 -33.46
C VAL A 106 -28.33 36.31 -34.32
N THR A 107 -27.18 36.73 -34.80
CA THR A 107 -26.29 35.86 -35.57
C THR A 107 -25.27 35.23 -34.64
N LEU A 108 -25.25 33.90 -34.61
CA LEU A 108 -24.43 33.08 -33.68
C LEU A 108 -23.47 32.20 -34.47
N GLN A 109 -22.24 32.15 -34.03
CA GLN A 109 -21.30 31.18 -34.50
C GLN A 109 -21.05 30.17 -33.38
N GLU A 110 -21.58 28.96 -33.51
CA GLU A 110 -21.39 27.92 -32.50
C GLU A 110 -19.94 27.49 -32.40
N ARG A 111 -19.44 27.27 -31.16
CA ARG A 111 -18.17 26.56 -30.92
C ARG A 111 -18.34 25.11 -31.35
N PRO A 112 -17.35 24.52 -32.05
CA PRO A 112 -17.40 23.11 -32.38
C PRO A 112 -17.38 22.25 -31.11
N SER A 113 -18.02 21.10 -31.13
CA SER A 113 -17.94 20.18 -30.02
C SER A 113 -16.77 19.21 -30.16
N ILE A 114 -16.19 18.81 -29.05
CA ILE A 114 -15.11 17.85 -28.99
C ILE A 114 -15.69 16.46 -29.26
N SER A 115 -15.33 15.84 -30.39
CA SER A 115 -15.75 14.48 -30.74
C SER A 115 -14.86 13.45 -30.09
N LYS A 116 -13.56 13.73 -29.97
CA LYS A 116 -12.56 12.80 -29.43
C LYS A 116 -11.34 13.56 -28.96
N ILE A 117 -10.75 13.07 -27.86
CA ILE A 117 -9.46 13.54 -27.35
C ILE A 117 -8.47 12.38 -27.43
N ALA A 118 -7.48 12.50 -28.31
CA ALA A 118 -6.40 11.52 -28.48
C ALA A 118 -5.13 12.01 -27.77
N ILE A 119 -4.67 11.28 -26.75
CA ILE A 119 -3.41 11.54 -26.05
C ILE A 119 -2.40 10.48 -26.49
N ARG A 120 -1.20 10.91 -26.89
CA ARG A 120 -0.17 10.00 -27.38
C ARG A 120 1.20 10.37 -26.84
N GLY A 121 2.01 9.35 -26.49
CA GLY A 121 3.40 9.52 -26.08
C GLY A 121 3.62 9.78 -24.60
N ASN A 122 2.59 9.69 -23.77
CA ASN A 122 2.60 9.81 -22.32
C ASN A 122 3.03 8.50 -21.66
N LYS A 123 4.33 8.31 -21.45
CA LYS A 123 4.87 7.10 -20.81
C LYS A 123 4.94 7.20 -19.28
N ASP A 124 5.25 8.38 -18.76
CA ASP A 124 5.43 8.64 -17.32
C ASP A 124 4.16 9.10 -16.62
N LEU A 125 3.21 9.67 -17.37
CA LEU A 125 1.90 10.10 -16.84
C LEU A 125 0.85 9.10 -17.31
N LYS A 126 0.10 8.54 -16.38
CA LYS A 126 -0.99 7.61 -16.72
C LYS A 126 -2.09 8.34 -17.47
N GLU A 127 -2.64 7.73 -18.51
CA GLU A 127 -3.69 8.32 -19.32
C GLU A 127 -4.93 8.69 -18.49
N ASP A 128 -5.30 7.85 -17.53
CA ASP A 128 -6.45 8.11 -16.64
C ASP A 128 -6.28 9.40 -15.82
N ASP A 129 -5.08 9.65 -15.30
CA ASP A 129 -4.79 10.87 -14.53
C ASP A 129 -4.83 12.10 -15.43
N LEU A 130 -4.32 11.98 -16.66
CA LEU A 130 -4.42 13.05 -17.67
C LEU A 130 -5.88 13.33 -18.02
N ARG A 131 -6.70 12.31 -18.27
CA ARG A 131 -8.12 12.47 -18.57
C ARG A 131 -8.89 13.11 -17.40
N LYS A 132 -8.58 12.75 -16.15
CA LYS A 132 -9.15 13.40 -14.95
C LYS A 132 -8.76 14.88 -14.89
N GLY A 133 -7.52 15.22 -15.16
CA GLY A 133 -7.05 16.61 -15.22
C GLY A 133 -7.75 17.41 -16.31
N LEU A 134 -7.89 16.86 -17.52
CA LEU A 134 -8.63 17.48 -18.63
C LEU A 134 -10.11 17.74 -18.27
N LYS A 135 -10.75 16.79 -17.59
CA LYS A 135 -12.13 16.93 -17.09
C LYS A 135 -12.25 18.08 -16.09
N GLY A 136 -11.27 18.25 -15.19
CA GLY A 136 -11.25 19.35 -14.22
C GLY A 136 -11.20 20.74 -14.86
N ILE A 137 -10.61 20.86 -16.07
CA ILE A 137 -10.52 22.12 -16.83
C ILE A 137 -11.73 22.28 -17.78
N GLY A 138 -12.57 21.27 -17.90
CA GLY A 138 -13.73 21.25 -18.80
C GLY A 138 -13.34 21.02 -20.27
N LEU A 139 -12.27 20.27 -20.53
CA LEU A 139 -11.91 19.77 -21.86
C LEU A 139 -12.30 18.27 -21.92
N VAL A 140 -13.54 18.01 -22.30
CA VAL A 140 -14.15 16.67 -22.30
C VAL A 140 -14.83 16.40 -23.63
N GLU A 141 -14.86 15.16 -24.05
CA GLU A 141 -15.62 14.71 -25.23
C GLU A 141 -17.11 15.02 -25.06
N GLY A 142 -17.71 15.63 -26.05
CA GLY A 142 -19.11 16.11 -26.05
C GLY A 142 -19.27 17.60 -25.71
N GLU A 143 -18.32 18.22 -25.01
CA GLU A 143 -18.35 19.63 -24.63
C GLU A 143 -17.92 20.57 -25.76
N ALA A 144 -18.22 21.86 -25.60
CA ALA A 144 -17.80 22.90 -26.53
C ALA A 144 -16.28 23.12 -26.48
N PHE A 145 -15.63 23.08 -27.64
CA PHE A 145 -14.19 23.29 -27.76
C PHE A 145 -13.82 24.77 -27.51
N ASP A 146 -12.85 24.95 -26.63
CA ASP A 146 -12.22 26.24 -26.36
C ASP A 146 -10.71 26.18 -26.59
N ARG A 147 -10.21 26.98 -27.50
CA ARG A 147 -8.78 27.06 -27.85
C ARG A 147 -7.92 27.45 -26.65
N LEU A 148 -8.41 28.42 -25.83
CA LEU A 148 -7.68 28.89 -24.66
C LEU A 148 -7.50 27.79 -23.61
N LYS A 149 -8.53 26.96 -23.43
CA LYS A 149 -8.43 25.79 -22.54
C LYS A 149 -7.38 24.80 -23.05
N LEU A 150 -7.34 24.55 -24.36
CA LEU A 150 -6.34 23.63 -24.93
C LEU A 150 -4.91 24.20 -24.79
N ASP A 151 -4.72 25.47 -24.98
CA ASP A 151 -3.41 26.14 -24.82
C ASP A 151 -2.98 26.11 -23.32
N SER A 152 -3.93 26.32 -22.40
CA SER A 152 -3.69 26.15 -20.94
C SER A 152 -3.29 24.74 -20.57
N VAL A 153 -3.95 23.74 -21.14
CA VAL A 153 -3.59 22.32 -20.97
C VAL A 153 -2.18 22.05 -21.49
N GLN A 154 -1.82 22.57 -22.66
CA GLN A 154 -0.48 22.42 -23.21
C GLN A 154 0.60 22.98 -22.27
N GLN A 155 0.36 24.17 -21.71
CA GLN A 155 1.27 24.81 -20.75
C GLN A 155 1.36 24.01 -19.46
N GLU A 156 0.22 23.57 -18.91
CA GLU A 156 0.18 22.78 -17.67
C GLU A 156 0.89 21.44 -17.84
N LEU A 157 0.65 20.70 -18.93
CA LEU A 157 1.37 19.47 -19.22
C LEU A 157 2.87 19.71 -19.35
N THR A 158 3.28 20.77 -20.03
CA THR A 158 4.70 21.14 -20.14
C THR A 158 5.31 21.39 -18.75
N ARG A 159 4.58 22.10 -17.86
CA ARG A 159 4.98 22.38 -16.48
C ARG A 159 5.10 21.09 -15.65
N GLN A 160 4.13 20.17 -15.81
CA GLN A 160 4.15 18.87 -15.12
C GLN A 160 5.38 18.03 -15.50
N TYR A 161 5.74 18.02 -16.77
CA TYR A 161 6.96 17.34 -17.22
C TYR A 161 8.24 18.04 -16.76
N TYR A 162 8.27 19.37 -16.70
CA TYR A 162 9.38 20.13 -16.13
C TYR A 162 9.57 19.84 -14.65
N ASN A 163 8.50 19.75 -13.89
CA ASN A 163 8.57 19.36 -12.47
C ASN A 163 9.16 17.96 -12.27
N ARG A 164 9.01 17.07 -13.27
CA ARG A 164 9.61 15.74 -13.32
C ARG A 164 11.00 15.70 -13.96
N GLY A 165 11.61 16.87 -14.21
CA GLY A 165 12.95 16.99 -14.77
C GLY A 165 13.06 16.75 -16.27
N LYS A 166 11.96 16.65 -17.01
CA LYS A 166 11.96 16.44 -18.45
C LYS A 166 11.92 17.76 -19.23
N TYR A 167 13.02 18.49 -19.22
CA TYR A 167 13.13 19.82 -19.83
C TYR A 167 13.17 19.84 -21.37
N ASN A 168 13.32 18.67 -21.99
CA ASN A 168 13.26 18.49 -23.45
C ASN A 168 11.88 18.00 -23.91
N VAL A 169 10.84 18.10 -23.06
CA VAL A 169 9.49 17.73 -23.45
C VAL A 169 8.97 18.69 -24.53
N ALA A 170 8.29 18.11 -25.50
CA ALA A 170 7.51 18.85 -26.50
C ALA A 170 6.08 18.35 -26.48
N VAL A 171 5.16 19.21 -26.07
CA VAL A 171 3.71 18.97 -26.12
C VAL A 171 3.17 19.72 -27.32
N LYS A 172 2.69 18.99 -28.31
CA LYS A 172 2.10 19.56 -29.53
C LYS A 172 0.62 19.22 -29.57
N THR A 173 -0.19 20.22 -29.68
CA THR A 173 -1.64 20.11 -29.83
C THR A 173 -2.05 20.32 -31.29
N ALA A 174 -2.95 19.50 -31.79
CA ALA A 174 -3.55 19.63 -33.10
C ALA A 174 -5.07 19.51 -32.99
N VAL A 175 -5.77 20.33 -33.76
CA VAL A 175 -7.23 20.31 -33.81
C VAL A 175 -7.62 20.04 -35.27
N VAL A 176 -8.37 18.98 -35.47
CA VAL A 176 -8.88 18.58 -36.77
C VAL A 176 -10.39 18.85 -36.81
N ASN A 177 -10.83 19.68 -37.75
CA ASN A 177 -12.26 19.94 -37.96
C ASN A 177 -12.90 18.71 -38.62
N LEU A 178 -14.06 18.35 -38.11
CA LEU A 178 -14.88 17.24 -38.60
C LEU A 178 -16.25 17.79 -39.07
N ASP A 179 -16.97 16.99 -39.83
CA ASP A 179 -18.33 17.31 -40.23
C ASP A 179 -19.25 17.59 -39.04
N ARG A 180 -20.30 18.39 -39.28
CA ARG A 180 -21.34 18.75 -38.29
C ARG A 180 -20.79 19.54 -37.10
N ASN A 181 -19.94 20.52 -37.34
CA ASN A 181 -19.35 21.42 -36.34
C ASN A 181 -18.73 20.67 -35.15
N ARG A 182 -17.89 19.68 -35.43
CA ARG A 182 -17.14 18.88 -34.45
C ARG A 182 -15.64 19.01 -34.66
N VAL A 183 -14.88 18.75 -33.59
CA VAL A 183 -13.41 18.73 -33.68
C VAL A 183 -12.86 17.45 -33.00
N GLU A 184 -11.77 16.94 -33.55
CA GLU A 184 -10.90 16.01 -32.86
C GLU A 184 -9.67 16.75 -32.34
N VAL A 185 -9.36 16.58 -31.05
CA VAL A 185 -8.21 17.18 -30.38
C VAL A 185 -7.15 16.11 -30.21
N ALA A 186 -5.98 16.31 -30.79
CA ALA A 186 -4.83 15.42 -30.60
C ALA A 186 -3.77 16.14 -29.75
N ILE A 187 -3.35 15.50 -28.67
CA ILE A 187 -2.27 15.94 -27.78
C ILE A 187 -1.11 14.96 -27.95
N ASN A 188 -0.09 15.37 -28.69
CA ASN A 188 1.08 14.56 -28.94
C ASN A 188 2.22 15.00 -28.04
N ILE A 189 2.70 14.08 -27.19
CA ILE A 189 3.72 14.33 -26.19
C ILE A 189 5.00 13.62 -26.62
N THR A 190 6.09 14.36 -26.69
CA THR A 190 7.43 13.82 -26.82
C THR A 190 8.16 14.12 -25.52
N GLU A 191 8.21 13.17 -24.61
CA GLU A 191 8.66 13.42 -23.23
C GLU A 191 10.12 13.83 -23.11
N GLY A 192 10.99 13.31 -23.96
CA GLY A 192 12.43 13.48 -23.82
C GLY A 192 13.01 12.60 -22.71
N LYS A 193 14.30 12.76 -22.46
CA LYS A 193 14.98 12.10 -21.34
C LYS A 193 14.97 13.02 -20.12
N PRO A 194 14.84 12.48 -18.87
CA PRO A 194 14.95 13.29 -17.68
C PRO A 194 16.37 13.84 -17.52
N ALA A 195 16.50 15.03 -16.98
CA ALA A 195 17.77 15.62 -16.62
C ALA A 195 18.35 14.89 -15.39
N LYS A 196 19.63 14.54 -15.43
CA LYS A 196 20.32 13.83 -14.37
C LYS A 196 21.09 14.79 -13.48
N ILE A 197 21.07 14.56 -12.17
CA ILE A 197 21.82 15.34 -11.20
C ILE A 197 23.29 14.96 -11.34
N LYS A 198 24.09 15.91 -11.80
CA LYS A 198 25.55 15.74 -11.94
C LYS A 198 26.28 16.11 -10.67
N HIS A 199 25.86 17.20 -10.03
CA HIS A 199 26.38 17.65 -8.75
C HIS A 199 25.25 18.07 -7.83
N LEU A 200 25.33 17.63 -6.59
CA LEU A 200 24.48 18.03 -5.48
C LEU A 200 25.38 18.49 -4.35
N ASN A 201 25.58 19.80 -4.26
CA ASN A 201 26.46 20.43 -3.33
C ASN A 201 25.68 21.05 -2.17
N ILE A 202 26.23 20.91 -0.96
CA ILE A 202 25.78 21.62 0.23
C ILE A 202 26.97 22.48 0.63
N VAL A 203 26.74 23.77 0.80
CA VAL A 203 27.77 24.75 1.13
C VAL A 203 27.41 25.41 2.46
N GLY A 204 28.39 25.55 3.35
CA GLY A 204 28.18 26.05 4.73
C GLY A 204 28.02 24.94 5.76
N ASN A 205 28.19 23.67 5.37
CA ASN A 205 28.17 22.52 6.27
C ASN A 205 29.56 22.32 6.91
N GLU A 206 29.77 22.86 8.08
CA GLU A 206 31.03 22.75 8.85
C GLU A 206 31.01 21.57 9.81
N SER A 207 29.88 21.33 10.48
CA SER A 207 29.71 20.32 11.54
C SER A 207 29.57 18.91 11.01
N PHE A 208 28.98 18.73 9.82
CA PHE A 208 28.72 17.40 9.24
C PHE A 208 29.22 17.29 7.81
N LYS A 209 29.72 16.10 7.47
CA LYS A 209 30.12 15.80 6.08
C LYS A 209 28.88 15.73 5.18
N ALA A 210 28.94 16.31 4.00
CA ALA A 210 27.85 16.31 3.02
C ALA A 210 27.33 14.90 2.71
N LYS A 211 28.13 13.84 2.84
CA LYS A 211 27.70 12.46 2.67
C LYS A 211 26.71 12.02 3.75
N ALA A 212 26.98 12.36 5.01
CA ALA A 212 26.08 12.02 6.13
C ALA A 212 24.74 12.76 6.04
N ILE A 213 24.76 14.01 5.59
CA ILE A 213 23.54 14.80 5.39
C ILE A 213 22.67 14.20 4.27
N ARG A 214 23.29 13.73 3.19
CA ARG A 214 22.59 13.19 2.03
C ARG A 214 22.14 11.73 2.16
N GLU A 215 22.46 11.06 3.28
CA GLU A 215 22.13 9.63 3.45
C GLU A 215 20.62 9.36 3.33
N ASP A 216 19.79 10.29 3.81
CA ASP A 216 18.33 10.21 3.79
C ASP A 216 17.68 10.90 2.57
N PHE A 217 18.47 11.43 1.63
CA PHE A 217 17.94 12.11 0.46
C PHE A 217 17.35 11.12 -0.55
N GLN A 218 16.25 11.53 -1.21
CA GLN A 218 15.70 10.78 -2.34
C GLN A 218 16.43 11.05 -3.65
N SER A 219 17.19 12.14 -3.71
CA SER A 219 17.96 12.55 -4.87
C SER A 219 19.44 12.34 -4.61
N ASP A 220 20.15 11.74 -5.57
CA ASP A 220 21.61 11.59 -5.50
C ASP A 220 22.26 11.85 -6.87
N THR A 221 23.57 11.91 -6.89
CA THR A 221 24.35 12.00 -8.12
C THR A 221 24.39 10.65 -8.82
N THR A 222 24.58 10.65 -10.15
CA THR A 222 24.65 9.40 -10.93
C THR A 222 25.71 8.45 -10.38
N ASN A 223 25.29 7.27 -9.97
CA ASN A 223 26.11 6.16 -9.46
C ASN A 223 25.76 4.86 -10.22
N TRP A 224 26.45 3.75 -9.89
CA TRP A 224 26.24 2.48 -10.58
C TRP A 224 24.86 1.83 -10.34
N THR A 225 24.12 2.22 -9.28
CA THR A 225 22.77 1.76 -8.99
C THR A 225 21.67 2.62 -9.64
N SER A 226 22.04 3.82 -10.13
CA SER A 226 21.06 4.80 -10.64
C SER A 226 20.29 4.33 -11.88
N TRP A 227 20.78 3.30 -12.58
CA TRP A 227 20.03 2.69 -13.68
C TRP A 227 18.74 2.01 -13.21
N TYR A 228 18.71 1.56 -11.96
CA TYR A 228 17.55 0.92 -11.32
C TYR A 228 16.80 1.88 -10.38
N SER A 229 17.50 2.54 -9.44
CA SER A 229 16.94 3.42 -8.41
C SER A 229 16.32 4.70 -8.98
N LYS A 230 16.84 5.20 -10.13
CA LYS A 230 16.46 6.48 -10.74
C LYS A 230 16.58 7.66 -9.78
N ASP A 231 17.44 7.56 -8.78
CA ASP A 231 17.75 8.58 -7.78
C ASP A 231 18.48 9.79 -8.37
N ASP A 232 19.20 9.56 -9.46
CA ASP A 232 19.91 10.59 -10.23
C ASP A 232 18.99 11.44 -11.15
N GLN A 233 17.69 11.11 -11.23
CA GLN A 233 16.75 11.89 -12.03
C GLN A 233 16.19 13.06 -11.23
N TYR A 234 16.45 14.26 -11.71
CA TYR A 234 15.96 15.46 -11.07
C TYR A 234 14.42 15.51 -11.08
N SER A 235 13.85 15.82 -9.92
CA SER A 235 12.44 16.15 -9.74
C SER A 235 12.35 17.30 -8.75
N ARG A 236 11.55 18.32 -9.06
CA ARG A 236 11.34 19.46 -8.17
C ARG A 236 10.72 19.04 -6.84
N GLU A 237 9.78 18.10 -6.89
CA GLU A 237 9.13 17.56 -5.71
C GLU A 237 10.13 16.81 -4.79
N LYS A 238 10.95 15.91 -5.37
CA LYS A 238 11.99 15.22 -4.61
C LYS A 238 12.98 16.20 -3.98
N MET A 239 13.41 17.20 -4.75
CA MET A 239 14.35 18.22 -4.26
C MET A 239 13.75 19.05 -3.13
N SER A 240 12.48 19.44 -3.22
CA SER A 240 11.80 20.13 -2.12
C SER A 240 11.74 19.26 -0.86
N GLY A 241 11.42 17.97 -1.01
CA GLY A 241 11.44 17.02 0.09
C GLY A 241 12.85 16.81 0.68
N ASP A 242 13.89 16.82 -0.16
CA ASP A 242 15.29 16.69 0.31
C ASP A 242 15.77 17.94 1.06
N LEU A 243 15.32 19.13 0.66
CA LEU A 243 15.59 20.36 1.42
C LEU A 243 14.88 20.37 2.77
N GLU A 244 13.67 19.80 2.85
CA GLU A 244 12.96 19.63 4.13
C GLU A 244 13.66 18.59 5.02
N ARG A 245 14.17 17.49 4.46
CA ARG A 245 15.02 16.51 5.19
C ARG A 245 16.31 17.15 5.66
N LEU A 246 16.93 18.00 4.86
CA LEU A 246 18.09 18.77 5.23
C LEU A 246 17.80 19.64 6.48
N SER A 247 16.67 20.36 6.48
CA SER A 247 16.26 21.16 7.62
C SER A 247 15.98 20.29 8.86
N SER A 248 15.27 19.18 8.68
CA SER A 248 14.99 18.23 9.76
C SER A 248 16.27 17.60 10.30
N PHE A 249 17.25 17.28 9.46
CA PHE A 249 18.54 16.72 9.88
C PHE A 249 19.26 17.59 10.91
N TYR A 250 19.28 18.91 10.69
CA TYR A 250 19.92 19.86 11.59
C TYR A 250 19.04 20.18 12.82
N LEU A 251 17.75 20.44 12.64
CA LEU A 251 16.81 20.70 13.73
C LEU A 251 16.70 19.52 14.71
N ASP A 252 16.87 18.30 14.24
CA ASP A 252 16.88 17.10 15.09
C ASP A 252 18.17 16.93 15.88
N ARG A 253 19.21 17.71 15.56
CA ARG A 253 20.52 17.69 16.21
C ARG A 253 20.85 18.96 16.98
N GLY A 254 19.81 19.75 17.23
CA GLY A 254 19.90 20.94 18.11
C GLY A 254 20.18 22.25 17.41
N TYR A 255 20.32 22.29 16.10
CA TYR A 255 20.61 23.51 15.36
C TYR A 255 19.32 24.31 15.10
N VAL A 256 18.85 25.00 16.13
CA VAL A 256 17.54 25.69 16.11
C VAL A 256 17.52 26.85 15.12
N ASP A 257 18.64 27.55 14.95
CA ASP A 257 18.79 28.67 14.01
C ASP A 257 19.18 28.23 12.59
N PHE A 258 19.11 26.92 12.29
CA PHE A 258 19.40 26.39 10.97
C PHE A 258 18.50 27.03 9.90
N ALA A 259 19.11 27.48 8.82
CA ALA A 259 18.39 28.00 7.67
C ALA A 259 19.02 27.58 6.34
N VAL A 260 18.18 27.34 5.35
CA VAL A 260 18.61 27.26 3.96
C VAL A 260 18.59 28.68 3.40
N ASP A 261 19.75 29.31 3.26
CA ASP A 261 19.90 30.68 2.78
C ASP A 261 19.44 30.81 1.33
N SER A 262 19.94 29.93 0.47
CA SER A 262 19.57 29.91 -0.95
C SER A 262 19.76 28.56 -1.59
N THR A 263 18.94 28.27 -2.60
CA THR A 263 19.09 27.08 -3.43
C THR A 263 19.27 27.48 -4.89
N GLN A 264 20.41 27.16 -5.45
CA GLN A 264 20.73 27.41 -6.85
C GLN A 264 20.59 26.12 -7.65
N VAL A 265 19.75 26.18 -8.70
CA VAL A 265 19.55 25.06 -9.62
C VAL A 265 19.90 25.55 -11.02
N SER A 266 20.91 24.96 -11.62
CA SER A 266 21.31 25.25 -13.00
C SER A 266 21.21 24.03 -13.90
N ILE A 267 20.87 24.25 -15.16
CA ILE A 267 20.73 23.21 -16.16
C ILE A 267 21.75 23.42 -17.28
N SER A 268 22.34 22.33 -17.75
CA SER A 268 23.25 22.37 -18.92
C SER A 268 22.49 22.79 -20.19
N PRO A 269 23.20 23.36 -21.20
CA PRO A 269 22.56 23.79 -22.46
C PRO A 269 21.82 22.66 -23.20
N ASP A 270 22.27 21.42 -23.07
CA ASP A 270 21.64 20.23 -23.63
C ASP A 270 20.42 19.74 -22.84
N LYS A 271 20.08 20.44 -21.72
CA LYS A 271 18.97 20.11 -20.79
C LYS A 271 19.00 18.69 -20.25
N ARG A 272 20.18 18.09 -20.13
CA ARG A 272 20.36 16.71 -19.67
C ARG A 272 21.05 16.59 -18.31
N ARG A 273 21.68 17.65 -17.82
CA ARG A 273 22.42 17.65 -16.56
C ARG A 273 21.96 18.80 -15.68
N MET A 274 21.78 18.48 -14.40
CA MET A 274 21.39 19.44 -13.37
C MET A 274 22.54 19.57 -12.36
N TYR A 275 22.74 20.79 -11.91
CA TYR A 275 23.69 21.16 -10.87
C TYR A 275 22.87 21.87 -9.80
N VAL A 276 22.88 21.30 -8.60
CA VAL A 276 22.14 21.84 -7.46
C VAL A 276 23.13 22.23 -6.39
N THR A 277 23.00 23.43 -5.85
CA THR A 277 23.78 23.91 -4.71
C THR A 277 22.84 24.50 -3.69
N ALA A 278 22.82 23.95 -2.48
CA ALA A 278 22.11 24.48 -1.33
C ALA A 278 23.12 25.20 -0.44
N ASN A 279 22.95 26.51 -0.25
CA ASN A 279 23.73 27.28 0.72
C ASN A 279 22.98 27.27 2.04
N ILE A 280 23.66 26.90 3.11
CA ILE A 280 23.06 26.75 4.44
C ILE A 280 23.81 27.58 5.47
N ILE A 281 23.09 27.93 6.51
CA ILE A 281 23.62 28.49 7.74
C ILE A 281 23.27 27.48 8.83
N GLU A 282 24.29 26.85 9.45
CA GLU A 282 24.05 25.81 10.45
C GLU A 282 23.50 26.38 11.75
N GLY A 283 24.05 27.52 12.20
CA GLY A 283 23.77 28.05 13.53
C GLY A 283 24.53 27.29 14.63
N GLU A 284 24.09 27.42 15.85
CA GLU A 284 24.68 26.79 17.04
C GLU A 284 23.77 25.67 17.59
N VAL A 285 24.35 24.79 18.42
CA VAL A 285 23.61 23.71 19.06
C VAL A 285 22.96 24.19 20.33
N TYR A 286 21.68 23.92 20.50
CA TYR A 286 20.86 24.27 21.63
C TYR A 286 20.54 23.07 22.51
N THR A 287 20.46 23.30 23.84
CA THR A 287 20.04 22.29 24.81
C THR A 287 18.70 22.67 25.45
N VAL A 288 17.91 21.66 25.82
CA VAL A 288 16.62 21.87 26.49
C VAL A 288 16.84 22.13 27.99
N THR A 289 16.41 23.27 28.48
CA THR A 289 16.59 23.65 29.91
C THR A 289 15.37 23.38 30.76
N ASP A 290 14.18 23.65 30.24
CA ASP A 290 12.93 23.51 31.00
C ASP A 290 11.83 22.94 30.09
N ILE A 291 10.95 22.10 30.68
CA ILE A 291 9.78 21.56 30.01
C ILE A 291 8.57 21.86 30.90
N LYS A 292 7.71 22.75 30.40
CA LYS A 292 6.45 23.13 31.02
C LYS A 292 5.28 22.47 30.30
N LEU A 293 4.32 22.02 31.09
CA LEU A 293 3.00 21.60 30.59
C LEU A 293 1.99 22.64 31.12
N THR A 294 1.32 23.35 30.21
CA THR A 294 0.39 24.43 30.54
C THR A 294 -0.96 24.22 29.84
N GLY A 295 -1.99 24.93 30.33
CA GLY A 295 -3.36 24.80 29.81
C GLY A 295 -4.21 23.94 30.73
N ASP A 296 -5.19 23.27 30.16
CA ASP A 296 -6.14 22.42 30.89
C ASP A 296 -5.64 20.96 30.97
N LEU A 297 -4.99 20.64 32.08
CA LEU A 297 -4.40 19.32 32.32
C LEU A 297 -5.47 18.35 32.85
N ILE A 298 -6.09 17.58 31.95
CA ILE A 298 -7.09 16.55 32.32
C ILE A 298 -6.46 15.37 33.06
N LEU A 299 -5.22 15.02 32.70
CA LEU A 299 -4.45 13.97 33.35
C LEU A 299 -3.44 14.55 34.32
N LYS A 300 -2.95 13.73 35.23
CA LYS A 300 -1.89 14.16 36.17
C LYS A 300 -0.62 14.52 35.37
N ASP A 301 0.04 15.61 35.79
CA ASP A 301 1.30 16.06 35.15
C ASP A 301 2.33 14.93 35.02
N ALA A 302 2.45 14.08 36.05
CA ALA A 302 3.38 12.94 36.03
C ALA A 302 3.06 11.90 34.92
N ASP A 303 1.80 11.73 34.56
CA ASP A 303 1.42 10.77 33.53
C ASP A 303 1.58 11.34 32.11
N LEU A 304 1.39 12.66 31.98
CA LEU A 304 1.69 13.37 30.74
C LEU A 304 3.20 13.44 30.48
N ARG A 305 4.01 13.69 31.53
CA ARG A 305 5.47 13.70 31.41
C ARG A 305 6.07 12.36 30.96
N LYS A 306 5.41 11.23 31.26
CA LYS A 306 5.83 9.91 30.77
C LYS A 306 5.72 9.78 29.24
N GLN A 307 4.89 10.62 28.60
CA GLN A 307 4.71 10.62 27.15
C GLN A 307 5.77 11.45 26.42
N LEU A 308 6.57 12.22 27.16
CA LEU A 308 7.61 13.05 26.54
C LEU A 308 8.76 12.18 26.03
N SER A 309 9.11 12.39 24.78
CA SER A 309 10.26 11.76 24.12
C SER A 309 11.56 12.56 24.28
N ILE A 310 11.48 13.74 24.90
CA ILE A 310 12.61 14.65 25.16
C ILE A 310 12.67 14.99 26.64
N ALA A 311 13.90 15.13 27.18
CA ALA A 311 14.14 15.43 28.58
C ALA A 311 14.97 16.72 28.74
N THR A 312 14.89 17.32 29.93
CA THR A 312 15.72 18.45 30.34
C THR A 312 17.21 18.04 30.30
N GLY A 313 18.06 18.89 29.74
CA GLY A 313 19.49 18.65 29.58
C GLY A 313 19.87 17.92 28.27
N GLU A 314 18.89 17.44 27.50
CA GLU A 314 19.14 16.85 26.17
C GLU A 314 19.33 17.92 25.10
N ILE A 315 20.02 17.57 24.05
CA ILE A 315 20.09 18.36 22.80
C ILE A 315 18.69 18.50 22.24
N PHE A 316 18.31 19.71 21.84
CA PHE A 316 17.03 19.94 21.17
C PHE A 316 16.85 19.07 19.95
N SER A 317 15.66 18.52 19.77
CA SER A 317 15.27 17.77 18.57
C SER A 317 13.81 18.06 18.22
N ARG A 318 13.60 18.67 17.07
CA ARG A 318 12.26 18.99 16.56
C ARG A 318 11.39 17.75 16.51
N ARG A 319 11.91 16.66 16.01
CA ARG A 319 11.19 15.36 15.92
C ARG A 319 10.77 14.85 17.29
N LYS A 320 11.64 14.93 18.33
CA LYS A 320 11.29 14.50 19.67
C LYS A 320 10.20 15.39 20.28
N VAL A 321 10.22 16.70 20.01
CA VAL A 321 9.20 17.64 20.45
C VAL A 321 7.86 17.35 19.82
N GLU A 322 7.82 17.16 18.49
CA GLU A 322 6.62 16.77 17.76
C GLU A 322 6.07 15.42 18.22
N GLN A 323 6.92 14.40 18.38
CA GLN A 323 6.55 13.10 18.93
C GLN A 323 5.96 13.20 20.34
N SER A 324 6.48 14.10 21.18
CA SER A 324 5.94 14.33 22.51
C SER A 324 4.54 14.95 22.46
N ALA A 325 4.33 15.93 21.59
CA ALA A 325 3.03 16.55 21.39
C ALA A 325 2.00 15.54 20.85
N ASP A 326 2.38 14.75 19.85
CA ASP A 326 1.55 13.70 19.28
C ASP A 326 1.20 12.61 20.30
N ALA A 327 2.15 12.20 21.13
CA ALA A 327 1.92 11.21 22.18
C ALA A 327 0.92 11.71 23.23
N ILE A 328 1.04 12.96 23.68
CA ILE A 328 0.08 13.58 24.60
C ILE A 328 -1.30 13.67 23.94
N THR A 329 -1.37 14.15 22.69
CA THR A 329 -2.63 14.24 21.93
C THR A 329 -3.28 12.86 21.78
N SER A 330 -2.50 11.83 21.49
CA SER A 330 -2.98 10.45 21.37
C SER A 330 -3.58 9.94 22.68
N VAL A 331 -2.92 10.17 23.80
CA VAL A 331 -3.44 9.76 25.12
C VAL A 331 -4.75 10.47 25.45
N LEU A 332 -4.85 11.76 25.19
CA LEU A 332 -6.09 12.53 25.38
C LEU A 332 -7.21 12.05 24.44
N SER A 333 -6.89 11.80 23.18
CA SER A 333 -7.84 11.27 22.20
C SER A 333 -8.39 9.90 22.59
N ASN A 334 -7.58 9.06 23.25
CA ASN A 334 -8.00 7.72 23.68
C ASN A 334 -8.96 7.72 24.86
N ILE A 335 -9.09 8.86 25.58
CA ILE A 335 -10.01 9.01 26.69
C ILE A 335 -11.19 9.94 26.38
N GLY A 336 -11.41 10.22 25.09
CA GLY A 336 -12.59 10.93 24.61
C GLY A 336 -12.34 12.35 24.10
N TYR A 337 -11.15 12.90 24.19
CA TYR A 337 -10.84 14.26 23.72
C TYR A 337 -10.35 14.24 22.26
N ALA A 338 -11.29 13.96 21.34
CA ALA A 338 -11.01 13.77 19.92
C ALA A 338 -10.34 14.97 19.22
N PHE A 339 -10.55 16.16 19.75
CA PHE A 339 -10.07 17.41 19.17
C PHE A 339 -9.02 18.11 20.03
N ALA A 340 -8.37 17.35 20.92
CA ALA A 340 -7.29 17.87 21.74
C ALA A 340 -6.17 18.43 20.86
N GLN A 341 -5.69 19.61 21.24
CA GLN A 341 -4.55 20.27 20.60
C GLN A 341 -3.42 20.43 21.62
N VAL A 342 -2.23 20.03 21.21
CA VAL A 342 -1.02 20.20 22.01
C VAL A 342 -0.02 20.97 21.16
N ASN A 343 0.18 22.25 21.50
CA ASN A 343 1.04 23.15 20.76
C ASN A 343 2.36 23.32 21.52
N PRO A 344 3.48 22.78 21.04
CA PRO A 344 4.79 23.04 21.61
C PRO A 344 5.27 24.44 21.24
N VAL A 345 5.47 25.31 22.22
CA VAL A 345 5.98 26.65 22.04
C VAL A 345 7.42 26.70 22.59
N PRO A 346 8.43 26.78 21.69
CA PRO A 346 9.82 26.94 22.15
C PRO A 346 10.11 28.36 22.59
N GLU A 347 10.75 28.50 23.75
CA GLU A 347 11.31 29.76 24.31
C GLU A 347 12.83 29.70 24.10
N ILE A 348 13.34 30.43 23.10
CA ILE A 348 14.74 30.33 22.68
C ILE A 348 15.56 31.47 23.36
N ASP A 349 16.54 31.08 24.17
CA ASP A 349 17.60 31.99 24.71
C ASP A 349 18.86 31.81 23.85
N ARG A 350 19.09 32.76 22.93
CA ARG A 350 20.21 32.72 22.01
C ARG A 350 21.56 32.97 22.68
N ASP A 351 21.58 33.77 23.76
CA ASP A 351 22.82 34.09 24.45
C ASP A 351 23.37 32.90 25.22
N LYS A 352 22.47 32.09 25.80
CA LYS A 352 22.84 30.89 26.54
C LYS A 352 22.82 29.61 25.66
N ARG A 353 22.29 29.68 24.45
CA ARG A 353 22.04 28.51 23.58
C ARG A 353 21.11 27.48 24.23
N GLU A 354 20.05 27.98 24.83
CA GLU A 354 19.09 27.20 25.60
C GLU A 354 17.69 27.32 24.99
N VAL A 355 16.90 26.24 25.11
CA VAL A 355 15.50 26.22 24.69
C VAL A 355 14.63 25.75 25.84
N GLY A 356 13.73 26.59 26.32
CA GLY A 356 12.60 26.19 27.15
C GLY A 356 11.49 25.64 26.23
N LEU A 357 10.83 24.57 26.61
CA LEU A 357 9.70 24.00 25.87
C LEU A 357 8.43 24.16 26.71
N ASN A 358 7.43 24.82 26.15
CA ASN A 358 6.12 24.93 26.76
C ASN A 358 5.07 24.22 25.89
N PHE A 359 4.58 23.06 26.34
CA PHE A 359 3.49 22.35 25.70
C PHE A 359 2.16 22.92 26.20
N GLN A 360 1.51 23.74 25.38
CA GLN A 360 0.18 24.26 25.63
C GLN A 360 -0.88 23.23 25.25
N ILE A 361 -1.59 22.74 26.27
CA ILE A 361 -2.59 21.68 26.12
C ILE A 361 -3.98 22.30 26.18
N ASP A 362 -4.72 22.15 25.07
CA ASP A 362 -6.15 22.42 25.00
C ASP A 362 -6.87 21.11 24.64
N PRO A 363 -7.46 20.42 25.62
CA PRO A 363 -8.16 19.16 25.38
C PRO A 363 -9.50 19.36 24.62
N GLY A 364 -10.08 20.56 24.68
CA GLY A 364 -11.43 20.79 24.20
C GLY A 364 -12.50 20.03 24.99
N LYS A 365 -13.64 19.75 24.38
CA LYS A 365 -14.71 18.96 25.01
C LYS A 365 -14.50 17.46 24.79
N ARG A 366 -14.89 16.68 25.78
CA ARG A 366 -14.96 15.22 25.67
C ARG A 366 -16.13 14.83 24.80
N VAL A 367 -15.94 13.94 23.82
CA VAL A 367 -16.94 13.60 22.81
C VAL A 367 -17.31 12.12 22.82
N TYR A 368 -18.57 11.87 22.49
CA TYR A 368 -19.12 10.54 22.27
C TYR A 368 -19.27 10.25 20.77
N VAL A 369 -19.16 9.00 20.41
CA VAL A 369 -19.52 8.54 19.07
C VAL A 369 -21.04 8.33 19.01
N ARG A 370 -21.72 9.15 18.24
CA ARG A 370 -23.17 9.05 18.07
C ARG A 370 -23.55 7.87 17.18
N ARG A 371 -22.90 7.75 16.04
CA ARG A 371 -23.25 6.78 15.01
C ARG A 371 -22.01 6.39 14.18
N ILE A 372 -21.97 5.13 13.73
CA ILE A 372 -21.00 4.62 12.77
C ILE A 372 -21.75 4.29 11.48
N ALA A 373 -21.41 4.99 10.40
CA ALA A 373 -22.03 4.81 9.09
C ALA A 373 -20.99 4.26 8.09
N PHE A 374 -21.40 3.25 7.32
CA PHE A 374 -20.58 2.67 6.26
C PHE A 374 -21.06 3.17 4.90
N LYS A 375 -20.11 3.44 4.00
CA LYS A 375 -20.37 3.90 2.63
C LYS A 375 -19.48 3.13 1.66
N GLY A 376 -20.06 2.67 0.54
CA GLY A 376 -19.30 1.99 -0.52
C GLY A 376 -19.30 0.46 -0.43
N ASN A 377 -19.97 -0.13 0.55
CA ASN A 377 -20.18 -1.57 0.67
C ASN A 377 -21.36 -2.01 -0.21
N LEU A 378 -21.06 -2.27 -1.49
CA LEU A 378 -22.08 -2.67 -2.46
C LEU A 378 -22.42 -4.17 -2.39
N HIS A 379 -21.45 -4.99 -2.03
CA HIS A 379 -21.56 -6.45 -1.96
C HIS A 379 -21.37 -6.98 -0.54
N THR A 380 -20.51 -6.33 0.27
CA THR A 380 -20.23 -6.75 1.64
C THR A 380 -21.34 -6.33 2.57
N GLU A 381 -21.86 -7.25 3.38
CA GLU A 381 -22.89 -6.97 4.37
C GLU A 381 -22.37 -6.01 5.46
N ASP A 382 -23.26 -5.16 5.98
CA ASP A 382 -22.94 -4.16 7.02
C ASP A 382 -22.42 -4.84 8.30
N GLU A 383 -22.95 -5.99 8.63
CA GLU A 383 -22.54 -6.81 9.77
C GLU A 383 -21.08 -7.20 9.71
N VAL A 384 -20.56 -7.54 8.52
CA VAL A 384 -19.14 -7.89 8.30
C VAL A 384 -18.22 -6.74 8.64
N LEU A 385 -18.65 -5.51 8.39
CA LEU A 385 -17.91 -4.30 8.72
C LEU A 385 -18.02 -3.97 10.22
N ARG A 386 -19.23 -4.06 10.78
CA ARG A 386 -19.49 -3.71 12.19
C ARG A 386 -18.72 -4.59 13.16
N ARG A 387 -18.65 -5.89 12.92
CA ARG A 387 -17.92 -6.83 13.79
C ARG A 387 -16.41 -6.57 13.84
N GLU A 388 -15.87 -5.87 12.84
CA GLU A 388 -14.46 -5.47 12.83
C GLU A 388 -14.20 -4.15 13.56
N MET A 389 -15.26 -3.38 13.88
CA MET A 389 -15.11 -2.13 14.62
C MET A 389 -14.75 -2.40 16.08
N ARG A 390 -13.80 -1.63 16.59
CA ARG A 390 -13.41 -1.62 18.01
C ARG A 390 -13.90 -0.37 18.73
N GLN A 391 -14.23 0.67 17.98
CA GLN A 391 -14.97 1.82 18.48
C GLN A 391 -16.46 1.47 18.43
N LEU A 392 -17.15 1.69 19.54
CA LEU A 392 -18.59 1.43 19.66
C LEU A 392 -19.39 2.73 19.59
N GLU A 393 -20.61 2.64 19.08
CA GLU A 393 -21.61 3.70 19.16
C GLU A 393 -22.00 3.94 20.63
N GLY A 394 -22.26 5.19 21.01
CA GLY A 394 -22.58 5.58 22.38
C GLY A 394 -21.41 5.60 23.35
N ALA A 395 -20.23 5.10 22.95
CA ALA A 395 -19.03 5.12 23.77
C ALA A 395 -18.23 6.40 23.57
N TRP A 396 -17.32 6.66 24.52
CA TRP A 396 -16.32 7.71 24.36
C TRP A 396 -15.46 7.46 23.12
N TYR A 397 -15.14 8.54 22.43
CA TYR A 397 -14.20 8.50 21.31
C TYR A 397 -12.85 7.94 21.75
N SER A 398 -12.27 7.08 20.92
CA SER A 398 -10.91 6.58 21.12
C SER A 398 -10.20 6.45 19.77
N GLN A 399 -9.18 7.26 19.55
CA GLN A 399 -8.38 7.20 18.31
C GLN A 399 -7.75 5.82 18.11
N ALA A 400 -7.21 5.22 19.17
CA ALA A 400 -6.64 3.89 19.11
C ALA A 400 -7.66 2.82 18.70
N ALA A 401 -8.92 2.95 19.15
CA ALA A 401 -9.98 2.02 18.74
C ALA A 401 -10.35 2.20 17.25
N ILE A 402 -10.36 3.44 16.76
CA ILE A 402 -10.60 3.76 15.34
C ILE A 402 -9.47 3.23 14.46
N ASP A 403 -8.22 3.51 14.83
CA ASP A 403 -7.04 3.04 14.09
C ASP A 403 -6.99 1.51 14.03
N ARG A 404 -7.33 0.85 15.15
CA ARG A 404 -7.43 -0.60 15.21
C ARG A 404 -8.55 -1.13 14.31
N SER A 405 -9.71 -0.46 14.30
CA SER A 405 -10.82 -0.79 13.39
C SER A 405 -10.40 -0.68 11.93
N LYS A 406 -9.69 0.40 11.57
CA LYS A 406 -9.15 0.58 10.22
C LYS A 406 -8.20 -0.54 9.82
N ILE A 407 -7.25 -0.91 10.71
CA ILE A 407 -6.32 -2.01 10.47
C ILE A 407 -7.06 -3.33 10.29
N ARG A 408 -8.07 -3.62 11.10
CA ARG A 408 -8.87 -4.84 11.02
C ARG A 408 -9.63 -4.92 9.70
N LEU A 409 -10.32 -3.85 9.30
CA LEU A 409 -11.01 -3.77 8.01
C LEU A 409 -10.03 -3.96 6.84
N GLN A 410 -8.86 -3.34 6.87
CA GLN A 410 -7.83 -3.53 5.84
C GLN A 410 -7.31 -4.97 5.78
N ARG A 411 -7.19 -5.66 6.92
CA ARG A 411 -6.73 -7.06 7.01
C ARG A 411 -7.70 -8.06 6.39
N LEU A 412 -8.98 -7.74 6.26
CA LEU A 412 -9.95 -8.60 5.58
C LEU A 412 -9.56 -8.87 4.12
N GLY A 413 -8.87 -7.90 3.47
CA GLY A 413 -8.46 -8.04 2.08
C GLY A 413 -9.59 -7.85 1.05
N TYR A 414 -10.76 -7.42 1.49
CA TYR A 414 -11.94 -7.17 0.63
C TYR A 414 -11.96 -5.76 0.05
N PHE A 415 -11.12 -4.86 0.60
CA PHE A 415 -11.15 -3.44 0.30
C PHE A 415 -9.80 -2.97 -0.25
N LYS A 416 -9.87 -2.18 -1.31
CA LYS A 416 -8.72 -1.48 -1.91
C LYS A 416 -8.30 -0.29 -1.05
N SER A 417 -9.29 0.42 -0.49
CA SER A 417 -9.07 1.52 0.43
C SER A 417 -10.12 1.53 1.53
N VAL A 418 -9.69 1.94 2.74
CA VAL A 418 -10.54 2.16 3.90
C VAL A 418 -10.19 3.53 4.45
N ASN A 419 -11.12 4.46 4.39
CA ASN A 419 -10.99 5.80 4.96
C ASN A 419 -12.02 5.97 6.08
N ILE A 420 -11.55 6.43 7.25
CA ILE A 420 -12.42 6.69 8.40
C ILE A 420 -12.31 8.18 8.72
N GLU A 421 -13.43 8.85 8.67
CA GLU A 421 -13.57 10.27 9.01
C GLU A 421 -14.47 10.42 10.24
N THR A 422 -14.19 11.44 11.03
CA THR A 422 -14.90 11.70 12.29
C THR A 422 -15.48 13.11 12.29
N PRO A 423 -16.50 13.39 11.45
CA PRO A 423 -17.15 14.70 11.40
C PRO A 423 -17.88 15.02 12.69
N ARG A 424 -17.81 16.29 13.11
CA ARG A 424 -18.62 16.82 14.21
C ARG A 424 -20.10 16.80 13.84
N VAL A 425 -20.94 16.48 14.79
CA VAL A 425 -22.39 16.56 14.61
C VAL A 425 -22.84 18.02 14.67
N ALA A 426 -23.54 18.47 13.64
CA ALA A 426 -24.05 19.84 13.61
C ALA A 426 -25.00 20.10 14.81
N GLY A 427 -24.74 21.16 15.57
CA GLY A 427 -25.53 21.54 16.72
C GLY A 427 -25.20 20.82 18.03
N SER A 428 -24.15 19.97 18.05
CA SER A 428 -23.63 19.34 19.25
C SER A 428 -22.13 19.55 19.34
N ASP A 429 -21.64 19.90 20.53
CA ASP A 429 -20.22 20.13 20.79
C ASP A 429 -19.53 18.88 21.39
N ASP A 430 -20.33 17.88 21.79
CA ASP A 430 -19.88 16.68 22.51
C ASP A 430 -20.16 15.38 21.74
N GLN A 431 -20.52 15.46 20.45
CA GLN A 431 -20.78 14.31 19.62
C GLN A 431 -20.06 14.33 18.28
N VAL A 432 -19.62 13.16 17.85
CA VAL A 432 -19.05 12.92 16.54
C VAL A 432 -19.75 11.73 15.87
N ASP A 433 -19.85 11.78 14.55
CA ASP A 433 -20.18 10.61 13.75
C ASP A 433 -18.88 9.97 13.26
N ILE A 434 -18.89 8.69 13.02
CA ILE A 434 -17.82 7.99 12.32
C ILE A 434 -18.34 7.60 10.94
N GLU A 435 -17.71 8.11 9.91
CA GLU A 435 -17.98 7.74 8.52
C GLU A 435 -16.85 6.85 7.99
N VAL A 436 -17.19 5.59 7.72
CA VAL A 436 -16.26 4.60 7.16
C VAL A 436 -16.54 4.49 5.66
N ALA A 437 -15.72 5.15 4.86
CA ALA A 437 -15.79 5.06 3.40
C ALA A 437 -14.85 3.96 2.92
N ILE A 438 -15.39 2.98 2.20
CA ILE A 438 -14.63 1.85 1.66
C ILE A 438 -14.76 1.79 0.14
N GLU A 439 -13.71 1.29 -0.51
CA GLU A 439 -13.71 0.94 -1.92
C GLU A 439 -13.49 -0.56 -2.01
N GLU A 440 -14.51 -1.32 -2.42
CA GLU A 440 -14.40 -2.76 -2.56
C GLU A 440 -13.48 -3.16 -3.70
N GLN A 441 -12.82 -4.30 -3.53
CA GLN A 441 -12.02 -4.94 -4.59
C GLN A 441 -12.48 -6.38 -4.78
N PRO A 442 -12.24 -6.99 -5.94
CA PRO A 442 -12.54 -8.40 -6.15
C PRO A 442 -11.89 -9.25 -5.06
N SER A 443 -12.71 -9.97 -4.27
CA SER A 443 -12.26 -10.85 -3.19
C SER A 443 -12.01 -12.28 -3.65
N GLY A 444 -12.25 -12.57 -4.93
CA GLY A 444 -11.92 -13.83 -5.58
C GLY A 444 -10.53 -13.83 -6.18
N SER A 445 -9.81 -14.92 -6.06
CA SER A 445 -8.51 -15.13 -6.69
C SER A 445 -8.48 -16.46 -7.42
N PHE A 446 -7.92 -16.42 -8.62
CA PHE A 446 -7.55 -17.61 -9.39
C PHE A 446 -6.03 -17.62 -9.48
N THR A 447 -5.42 -18.70 -9.01
CA THR A 447 -3.96 -18.86 -9.05
C THR A 447 -3.63 -20.11 -9.86
N PHE A 448 -2.85 -19.95 -10.90
CA PHE A 448 -2.21 -21.04 -11.62
C PHE A 448 -0.72 -21.00 -11.31
N GLY A 449 -0.21 -22.07 -10.71
CA GLY A 449 1.20 -22.24 -10.37
C GLY A 449 1.83 -23.32 -11.25
N LEU A 450 2.97 -23.01 -11.85
CA LEU A 450 3.83 -23.96 -12.54
C LEU A 450 5.22 -23.83 -11.96
N GLY A 451 5.77 -24.92 -11.45
CA GLY A 451 7.08 -24.95 -10.84
C GLY A 451 7.84 -26.23 -11.21
N TYR A 452 9.13 -26.21 -10.96
CA TYR A 452 9.99 -27.39 -11.09
C TYR A 452 10.87 -27.51 -9.86
N SER A 453 10.94 -28.71 -9.31
CA SER A 453 11.85 -29.05 -8.23
C SER A 453 12.57 -30.35 -8.58
N GLN A 454 13.81 -30.47 -8.15
CA GLN A 454 14.60 -31.69 -8.39
C GLN A 454 13.92 -32.94 -7.81
N VAL A 455 13.24 -32.80 -6.68
CA VAL A 455 12.54 -33.90 -6.00
C VAL A 455 11.11 -34.05 -6.49
N GLN A 456 10.39 -32.93 -6.68
CA GLN A 456 8.97 -32.93 -7.05
C GLN A 456 8.72 -32.99 -8.57
N GLY A 457 9.78 -32.92 -9.39
CA GLY A 457 9.64 -32.79 -10.83
C GLY A 457 8.83 -31.53 -11.22
N LEU A 458 7.95 -31.68 -12.19
CA LEU A 458 7.01 -30.62 -12.58
C LEU A 458 5.87 -30.54 -11.57
N ILE A 459 5.70 -29.36 -10.99
CA ILE A 459 4.62 -29.05 -10.04
C ILE A 459 3.59 -28.21 -10.77
N THR A 460 2.36 -28.65 -10.77
CA THR A 460 1.23 -27.86 -11.25
C THR A 460 0.25 -27.65 -10.11
N SER A 461 -0.17 -26.42 -9.89
CA SER A 461 -1.20 -26.10 -8.91
C SER A 461 -2.23 -25.15 -9.48
N ILE A 462 -3.48 -25.39 -9.14
CA ILE A 462 -4.61 -24.55 -9.46
C ILE A 462 -5.30 -24.27 -8.11
N ALA A 463 -5.48 -23.00 -7.78
CA ALA A 463 -6.26 -22.62 -6.63
C ALA A 463 -7.29 -21.56 -7.01
N VAL A 464 -8.52 -21.82 -6.61
CA VAL A 464 -9.63 -20.87 -6.69
C VAL A 464 -10.05 -20.57 -5.27
N GLN A 465 -9.99 -19.32 -4.89
CA GLN A 465 -10.39 -18.89 -3.55
C GLN A 465 -11.33 -17.71 -3.68
N GLN A 466 -12.40 -17.72 -2.94
CA GLN A 466 -13.31 -16.61 -2.78
C GLN A 466 -13.34 -16.28 -1.29
N ALA A 467 -12.78 -15.15 -0.94
CA ALA A 467 -12.97 -14.52 0.36
C ALA A 467 -14.22 -13.64 0.28
N ASN A 468 -14.95 -13.48 1.35
CA ASN A 468 -16.22 -12.74 1.34
C ASN A 468 -17.27 -13.35 0.37
N PHE A 469 -17.52 -14.65 0.53
CA PHE A 469 -18.46 -15.40 -0.29
C PHE A 469 -19.87 -14.86 -0.03
N PHE A 470 -20.57 -14.46 -1.10
CA PHE A 470 -21.87 -13.77 -1.05
C PHE A 470 -21.95 -12.51 -0.16
N GLY A 471 -20.81 -11.94 0.25
CA GLY A 471 -20.81 -10.73 1.10
C GLY A 471 -20.84 -11.01 2.61
N THR A 472 -20.94 -12.26 3.04
CA THR A 472 -21.05 -12.69 4.46
C THR A 472 -19.71 -12.69 5.20
N GLY A 473 -18.59 -12.54 4.49
CA GLY A 473 -17.25 -12.66 5.05
C GLY A 473 -16.73 -14.08 5.10
N ASP A 474 -17.49 -15.06 4.65
CA ASP A 474 -17.08 -16.46 4.57
C ASP A 474 -16.05 -16.68 3.48
N ARG A 475 -15.29 -17.73 3.63
CA ARG A 475 -14.25 -18.11 2.68
C ARG A 475 -14.51 -19.50 2.12
N ILE A 476 -14.46 -19.62 0.82
CA ILE A 476 -14.48 -20.92 0.14
C ILE A 476 -13.22 -21.05 -0.71
N GLY A 477 -12.63 -22.23 -0.72
CA GLY A 477 -11.41 -22.50 -1.47
C GLY A 477 -11.39 -23.88 -2.10
N ILE A 478 -10.90 -23.96 -3.33
CA ILE A 478 -10.62 -25.21 -4.02
C ILE A 478 -9.15 -25.18 -4.41
N THR A 479 -8.40 -26.22 -4.05
CA THR A 479 -6.99 -26.35 -4.41
C THR A 479 -6.75 -27.70 -5.05
N LEU A 480 -6.16 -27.69 -6.22
CA LEU A 480 -5.73 -28.87 -6.98
C LEU A 480 -4.23 -28.78 -7.16
N GLN A 481 -3.48 -29.77 -6.71
CA GLN A 481 -2.03 -29.83 -6.82
C GLN A 481 -1.61 -31.18 -7.37
N ARG A 482 -0.66 -31.16 -8.31
CA ARG A 482 -0.03 -32.36 -8.84
C ARG A 482 1.47 -32.16 -9.00
N SER A 483 2.23 -33.13 -8.54
CA SER A 483 3.67 -33.27 -8.80
C SER A 483 4.00 -34.70 -9.16
N SER A 484 5.28 -35.07 -9.27
CA SER A 484 5.71 -36.46 -9.53
C SER A 484 5.19 -37.42 -8.46
N TYR A 485 5.24 -37.01 -7.18
CA TYR A 485 4.93 -37.84 -6.04
C TYR A 485 3.66 -37.47 -5.28
N LEU A 486 3.05 -36.32 -5.57
CA LEU A 486 1.89 -35.82 -4.81
C LEU A 486 0.75 -35.44 -5.73
N LYS A 487 -0.42 -36.02 -5.48
CA LYS A 487 -1.69 -35.48 -5.95
C LYS A 487 -2.53 -35.08 -4.74
N ARG A 488 -3.05 -33.87 -4.75
CA ARG A 488 -3.92 -33.34 -3.68
C ARG A 488 -5.09 -32.59 -4.28
N TYR A 489 -6.28 -32.89 -3.79
CA TYR A 489 -7.51 -32.17 -4.05
C TYR A 489 -8.08 -31.75 -2.71
N ASN A 490 -8.36 -30.48 -2.57
CA ASN A 490 -8.85 -29.92 -1.31
C ASN A 490 -9.99 -28.94 -1.57
N LEU A 491 -11.06 -29.08 -0.81
CA LEU A 491 -12.19 -28.15 -0.72
C LEU A 491 -12.28 -27.67 0.72
N SER A 492 -12.27 -26.36 0.91
CA SER A 492 -12.36 -25.75 2.24
C SER A 492 -13.47 -24.70 2.27
N TYR A 493 -14.15 -24.62 3.40
CA TYR A 493 -15.07 -23.57 3.78
C TYR A 493 -14.73 -23.07 5.17
N TYR A 494 -14.82 -21.76 5.38
CA TYR A 494 -14.54 -21.14 6.67
C TYR A 494 -15.43 -19.94 6.91
N GLU A 495 -16.20 -20.00 7.99
CA GLU A 495 -17.00 -18.93 8.55
C GLU A 495 -16.23 -18.33 9.75
N PRO A 496 -15.75 -17.08 9.68
CA PRO A 496 -14.92 -16.52 10.75
C PRO A 496 -15.70 -16.06 11.97
N TYR A 497 -17.01 -15.95 11.87
CA TYR A 497 -17.90 -15.43 12.93
C TYR A 497 -19.19 -16.25 13.03
N LEU A 498 -19.07 -17.52 13.45
CA LEU A 498 -20.24 -18.32 13.83
C LEU A 498 -21.01 -17.70 15.00
N THR A 499 -20.31 -16.96 15.85
CA THR A 499 -20.85 -16.18 16.96
C THR A 499 -20.23 -14.78 16.99
N ASP A 500 -20.87 -13.84 17.68
CA ASP A 500 -20.41 -12.45 17.85
C ASP A 500 -19.01 -12.35 18.47
N ASP A 501 -18.61 -13.35 19.26
CA ASP A 501 -17.30 -13.45 19.89
C ASP A 501 -16.17 -13.92 18.93
N ALA A 502 -16.45 -13.95 17.62
CA ALA A 502 -15.51 -14.37 16.58
C ALA A 502 -15.08 -15.84 16.67
N LEU A 503 -15.99 -16.73 17.17
CA LEU A 503 -15.79 -18.17 17.03
C LEU A 503 -15.83 -18.53 15.55
N GLY A 504 -14.71 -18.97 15.00
CA GLY A 504 -14.63 -19.41 13.61
C GLY A 504 -14.97 -20.89 13.48
N LEU A 505 -15.72 -21.25 12.42
CA LEU A 505 -16.05 -22.64 12.07
C LEU A 505 -15.54 -22.93 10.65
N GLY A 506 -14.82 -24.02 10.49
CA GLY A 506 -14.35 -24.44 9.17
C GLY A 506 -14.62 -25.90 8.89
N TYR A 507 -14.72 -26.19 7.60
CA TYR A 507 -14.83 -27.54 7.05
C TYR A 507 -13.78 -27.72 5.97
N ASP A 508 -13.18 -28.90 5.94
CA ASP A 508 -12.15 -29.28 4.98
C ASP A 508 -12.39 -30.70 4.48
N ILE A 509 -12.42 -30.88 3.17
CA ILE A 509 -12.51 -32.17 2.51
C ILE A 509 -11.29 -32.31 1.65
N SER A 510 -10.50 -33.36 1.83
CA SER A 510 -9.32 -33.57 1.01
C SER A 510 -9.11 -35.02 0.59
N HIS A 511 -8.62 -35.16 -0.64
CA HIS A 511 -8.05 -36.39 -1.17
C HIS A 511 -6.57 -36.17 -1.43
N ARG A 512 -5.73 -37.09 -0.96
CA ARG A 512 -4.28 -37.04 -1.13
C ARG A 512 -3.73 -38.38 -1.54
N GLU A 513 -3.00 -38.43 -2.65
CA GLU A 513 -2.20 -39.55 -3.08
C GLU A 513 -0.72 -39.16 -2.97
N LEU A 514 0.07 -39.95 -2.22
CA LEU A 514 1.49 -39.68 -2.01
C LEU A 514 2.30 -40.96 -2.34
N ASP A 515 3.19 -40.86 -3.33
CA ASP A 515 4.26 -41.84 -3.55
C ASP A 515 5.48 -41.46 -2.70
N ALA A 516 5.66 -42.17 -1.61
CA ALA A 516 6.69 -41.85 -0.65
C ALA A 516 8.12 -42.09 -1.20
N GLY A 517 8.29 -43.05 -2.11
CA GLY A 517 9.58 -43.33 -2.75
C GLY A 517 10.09 -42.16 -3.59
N GLU A 518 9.22 -41.58 -4.36
CA GLU A 518 9.53 -40.40 -5.17
C GLU A 518 9.76 -39.14 -4.31
N ALA A 519 9.27 -39.12 -3.07
CA ALA A 519 9.48 -38.06 -2.10
C ALA A 519 10.76 -38.22 -1.26
N ASN A 520 11.70 -39.06 -1.65
CA ASN A 520 12.87 -39.48 -0.87
C ASN A 520 12.52 -40.12 0.51
N ILE A 521 11.41 -40.80 0.58
CA ILE A 521 10.97 -41.57 1.74
C ILE A 521 11.07 -43.07 1.37
N ALA A 522 10.85 -43.97 2.30
CA ALA A 522 10.77 -45.39 2.00
C ALA A 522 9.64 -45.70 1.00
N ASN A 523 9.83 -46.73 0.20
CA ASN A 523 8.92 -47.08 -0.92
C ASN A 523 7.57 -47.62 -0.45
N TYR A 524 6.54 -46.77 -0.51
CA TYR A 524 5.12 -47.13 -0.38
C TYR A 524 4.24 -46.04 -1.00
N LEU A 525 3.03 -46.36 -1.34
CA LEU A 525 2.03 -45.40 -1.83
C LEU A 525 0.93 -45.23 -0.77
N THR A 526 0.55 -44.02 -0.51
CA THR A 526 -0.53 -43.66 0.43
C THR A 526 -1.65 -42.95 -0.31
N ASN A 527 -2.88 -43.47 -0.19
CA ASN A 527 -4.11 -42.79 -0.60
C ASN A 527 -4.89 -42.44 0.67
N SER A 528 -5.20 -41.18 0.86
CA SER A 528 -5.89 -40.69 2.06
C SER A 528 -7.05 -39.76 1.67
N ASP A 529 -8.23 -40.15 2.11
CA ASP A 529 -9.45 -39.34 2.06
C ASP A 529 -9.74 -38.81 3.46
N SER A 530 -10.02 -37.53 3.62
CA SER A 530 -10.27 -36.94 4.91
C SER A 530 -11.37 -35.88 4.87
N PHE A 531 -12.13 -35.84 5.95
CA PHE A 531 -13.05 -34.76 6.29
C PHE A 531 -12.67 -34.25 7.67
N SER A 532 -12.57 -32.94 7.83
CA SER A 532 -12.36 -32.33 9.14
C SER A 532 -13.20 -31.09 9.34
N THR A 533 -13.58 -30.86 10.58
CA THR A 533 -14.17 -29.60 11.06
C THR A 533 -13.21 -28.98 12.07
N TYR A 534 -13.09 -27.67 12.05
CA TYR A 534 -12.27 -26.96 13.03
C TYR A 534 -12.98 -25.73 13.58
N LEU A 535 -12.76 -25.49 14.86
CA LEU A 535 -13.24 -24.33 15.60
C LEU A 535 -12.05 -23.45 15.95
N GLY A 536 -12.13 -22.16 15.66
CA GLY A 536 -11.10 -21.18 15.97
C GLY A 536 -11.58 -20.21 17.04
N PHE A 537 -10.87 -20.11 18.15
CA PHE A 537 -11.16 -19.24 19.27
C PHE A 537 -10.08 -18.15 19.35
N PRO A 538 -10.34 -16.89 18.99
CA PRO A 538 -9.41 -15.79 19.27
C PRO A 538 -9.48 -15.45 20.76
N LEU A 539 -8.47 -15.85 21.53
CA LEU A 539 -8.42 -15.61 22.98
C LEU A 539 -8.02 -14.17 23.29
N THR A 540 -7.06 -13.65 22.52
CA THR A 540 -6.59 -12.26 22.58
C THR A 540 -6.28 -11.75 21.17
N GLU A 541 -5.80 -10.53 21.04
CA GLU A 541 -5.33 -10.00 19.75
C GLU A 541 -4.13 -10.79 19.19
N ASN A 542 -3.38 -11.47 20.06
CA ASN A 542 -2.17 -12.21 19.69
C ASN A 542 -2.32 -13.73 19.85
N ASP A 543 -3.35 -14.18 20.55
CA ASP A 543 -3.52 -15.59 20.90
C ASP A 543 -4.73 -16.20 20.24
N THR A 544 -4.54 -17.32 19.57
CA THR A 544 -5.63 -18.13 19.00
C THR A 544 -5.52 -19.57 19.48
N LEU A 545 -6.65 -20.14 19.84
CA LEU A 545 -6.82 -21.55 20.15
C LEU A 545 -7.67 -22.18 19.05
N ASN A 546 -7.19 -23.26 18.43
CA ASN A 546 -7.94 -23.98 17.43
C ASN A 546 -8.14 -25.42 17.87
N THR A 547 -9.32 -25.96 17.66
CA THR A 547 -9.64 -27.37 17.85
C THR A 547 -10.09 -27.95 16.53
N ARG A 548 -9.50 -29.05 16.10
CA ARG A 548 -9.87 -29.76 14.87
C ARG A 548 -10.35 -31.18 15.24
N PHE A 549 -11.45 -31.58 14.63
CA PHE A 549 -11.93 -32.95 14.63
C PHE A 549 -11.88 -33.50 13.20
N GLY A 550 -11.23 -34.64 13.02
CA GLY A 550 -11.01 -35.21 11.70
C GLY A 550 -11.44 -36.68 11.65
N ILE A 551 -11.88 -37.07 10.47
CA ILE A 551 -12.11 -38.46 10.09
C ILE A 551 -11.30 -38.69 8.82
N SER A 552 -10.47 -39.70 8.80
CA SER A 552 -9.69 -40.06 7.62
C SER A 552 -9.69 -41.56 7.37
N GLN A 553 -9.64 -41.90 6.09
CA GLN A 553 -9.38 -43.24 5.62
C GLN A 553 -8.07 -43.20 4.84
N THR A 554 -7.07 -43.96 5.30
CA THR A 554 -5.77 -44.04 4.67
C THR A 554 -5.50 -45.47 4.23
N THR A 555 -5.25 -45.69 2.94
CA THR A 555 -4.90 -46.97 2.35
C THR A 555 -3.44 -46.95 1.93
N ILE A 556 -2.67 -47.94 2.36
CA ILE A 556 -1.25 -48.09 2.08
C ILE A 556 -1.03 -49.23 1.10
N ASN A 557 -0.41 -48.92 -0.03
CA ASN A 557 0.04 -49.90 -1.00
C ASN A 557 1.56 -50.09 -0.89
N THR A 558 1.98 -51.33 -0.83
CA THR A 558 3.39 -51.72 -0.70
C THR A 558 3.91 -52.24 -2.02
N TYR A 559 5.19 -51.99 -2.29
CA TYR A 559 5.88 -52.52 -3.47
C TYR A 559 6.65 -53.78 -3.11
N VAL A 560 6.40 -54.87 -3.85
CA VAL A 560 7.07 -56.17 -3.60
C VAL A 560 8.58 -55.99 -3.78
N GLY A 561 9.34 -56.43 -2.76
CA GLY A 561 10.80 -56.37 -2.78
C GLY A 561 11.40 -54.97 -2.59
N ALA A 562 10.60 -53.92 -2.55
CA ALA A 562 11.06 -52.52 -2.40
C ALA A 562 10.66 -51.90 -1.07
N THR A 563 9.44 -52.16 -0.55
CA THR A 563 9.00 -51.64 0.74
C THR A 563 9.81 -52.25 1.90
N PRO A 564 10.31 -51.46 2.87
CA PRO A 564 11.00 -51.94 4.07
C PRO A 564 10.20 -53.01 4.81
N GLN A 565 10.88 -54.07 5.26
CA GLN A 565 10.22 -55.21 5.92
C GLN A 565 9.45 -54.76 7.16
N GLN A 566 10.01 -53.87 7.98
CA GLN A 566 9.35 -53.37 9.17
C GLN A 566 7.98 -52.67 8.89
N PHE A 567 7.78 -52.06 7.72
CA PHE A 567 6.50 -51.48 7.34
C PHE A 567 5.49 -52.56 6.94
N ILE A 568 5.98 -53.61 6.28
CA ILE A 568 5.16 -54.79 5.95
C ILE A 568 4.73 -55.48 7.26
N ASP A 569 5.66 -55.69 8.19
CA ASP A 569 5.39 -56.32 9.50
C ASP A 569 4.37 -55.49 10.30
N TYR A 570 4.46 -54.15 10.26
CA TYR A 570 3.51 -53.24 10.88
C TYR A 570 2.10 -53.45 10.29
N ILE A 571 1.97 -53.51 8.97
CA ILE A 571 0.69 -53.73 8.28
C ILE A 571 0.11 -55.12 8.63
N ILE A 572 0.95 -56.16 8.66
CA ILE A 572 0.55 -57.51 9.03
C ILE A 572 0.02 -57.54 10.47
N ALA A 573 0.69 -56.86 11.40
CA ALA A 573 0.27 -56.76 12.79
C ALA A 573 -1.11 -56.12 12.95
N LEU A 574 -1.42 -55.12 12.13
CA LEU A 574 -2.72 -54.47 12.12
C LEU A 574 -3.80 -55.25 11.36
N GLY A 575 -3.40 -56.18 10.49
CA GLY A 575 -4.31 -57.03 9.72
C GLY A 575 -5.09 -56.31 8.60
N SER A 576 -4.75 -55.09 8.29
CA SER A 576 -5.39 -54.28 7.22
C SER A 576 -4.38 -53.34 6.58
N ARG A 577 -4.58 -53.06 5.32
CA ARG A 577 -3.87 -51.97 4.58
C ARG A 577 -4.63 -50.65 4.60
N THR A 578 -5.90 -50.70 5.01
CA THR A 578 -6.77 -49.51 5.09
C THR A 578 -7.03 -49.21 6.57
N PHE A 579 -6.75 -47.98 6.94
CA PHE A 579 -6.84 -47.49 8.31
C PHE A 579 -7.89 -46.38 8.38
N HIS A 580 -8.86 -46.56 9.27
CA HIS A 580 -9.84 -45.53 9.62
C HIS A 580 -9.40 -44.82 10.87
N VAL A 581 -9.23 -43.52 10.82
CA VAL A 581 -8.71 -42.72 11.93
C VAL A 581 -9.69 -41.62 12.25
N TRP A 582 -10.06 -41.51 13.50
CA TRP A 582 -10.77 -40.39 14.11
C TRP A 582 -9.75 -39.67 14.96
N ASN A 583 -9.47 -38.41 14.65
CA ASN A 583 -8.49 -37.62 15.37
C ASN A 583 -9.07 -36.30 15.88
N MET A 584 -8.45 -35.84 16.96
CA MET A 584 -8.66 -34.54 17.54
C MET A 584 -7.30 -33.86 17.66
N GLU A 585 -7.23 -32.62 17.19
CA GLU A 585 -6.05 -31.74 17.36
C GLU A 585 -6.46 -30.50 18.14
N LEU A 586 -5.66 -30.15 19.14
CA LEU A 586 -5.73 -28.90 19.87
C LEU A 586 -4.46 -28.12 19.55
N SER A 587 -4.59 -26.90 19.05
CA SER A 587 -3.45 -26.05 18.71
C SER A 587 -3.62 -24.64 19.26
N TRP A 588 -2.54 -24.12 19.85
CA TRP A 588 -2.45 -22.75 20.32
C TRP A 588 -1.36 -22.02 19.54
N ALA A 589 -1.64 -20.78 19.16
CA ALA A 589 -0.70 -19.91 18.48
C ALA A 589 -0.66 -18.54 19.16
N HIS A 590 0.57 -18.04 19.42
CA HIS A 590 0.86 -16.71 19.93
C HIS A 590 1.70 -15.94 18.92
N ASP A 591 1.14 -14.89 18.30
CA ASP A 591 1.77 -14.11 17.24
C ASP A 591 1.91 -12.63 17.61
N THR A 592 3.14 -12.21 17.90
CA THR A 592 3.50 -10.82 18.22
C THR A 592 4.31 -10.14 17.12
N ARG A 593 4.40 -10.74 15.93
CA ARG A 593 5.17 -10.22 14.82
C ARG A 593 4.60 -8.87 14.35
N ASN A 594 5.50 -7.94 14.06
CA ASN A 594 5.13 -6.61 13.57
C ASN A 594 4.52 -6.60 12.16
N LYS A 595 4.79 -7.63 11.35
CA LYS A 595 4.26 -7.82 9.99
C LYS A 595 4.03 -9.30 9.72
N TYR A 596 3.00 -9.62 8.95
CA TYR A 596 2.76 -10.99 8.50
C TYR A 596 3.81 -11.45 7.48
N TRP A 597 4.07 -10.64 6.48
CA TRP A 597 5.13 -10.84 5.50
C TRP A 597 6.38 -10.07 5.91
N ASN A 598 7.52 -10.76 5.86
CA ASN A 598 8.84 -10.18 6.16
C ASN A 598 8.89 -9.48 7.54
N PRO A 599 8.56 -10.18 8.64
CA PRO A 599 8.67 -9.61 9.96
C PRO A 599 10.13 -9.27 10.29
N THR A 600 10.32 -8.21 11.07
CA THR A 600 11.62 -7.75 11.54
C THR A 600 11.69 -7.73 13.06
N ARG A 601 10.56 -7.88 13.75
CA ARG A 601 10.45 -7.84 15.21
C ARG A 601 9.29 -8.69 15.69
N GLY A 602 9.43 -9.27 16.88
CA GLY A 602 8.39 -10.08 17.53
C GLY A 602 8.60 -11.57 17.36
N SER A 603 7.64 -12.37 17.79
CA SER A 603 7.73 -13.83 17.79
C SER A 603 6.43 -14.49 17.33
N LEU A 604 6.56 -15.70 16.83
CA LEU A 604 5.46 -16.63 16.59
C LEU A 604 5.76 -17.93 17.31
N GLN A 605 4.85 -18.36 18.18
CA GLN A 605 4.89 -19.66 18.86
C GLN A 605 3.66 -20.45 18.45
N THR A 606 3.83 -21.73 18.15
CA THR A 606 2.72 -22.66 17.90
C THR A 606 2.97 -23.96 18.65
N VAL A 607 1.96 -24.38 19.37
CA VAL A 607 1.94 -25.70 20.06
C VAL A 607 0.75 -26.45 19.50
N SER A 608 0.93 -27.67 19.05
CA SER A 608 -0.20 -28.57 18.72
C SER A 608 -0.04 -29.94 19.34
N PHE A 609 -1.17 -30.47 19.77
CA PHE A 609 -1.31 -31.82 20.25
C PHE A 609 -2.44 -32.51 19.49
N GLU A 610 -2.08 -33.50 18.71
CA GLU A 610 -2.99 -34.39 17.99
C GLU A 610 -3.08 -35.72 18.67
N THR A 611 -4.29 -36.25 18.77
CA THR A 611 -4.54 -37.61 19.32
C THR A 611 -5.63 -38.29 18.54
N THR A 612 -5.49 -39.60 18.39
CA THR A 612 -6.57 -40.42 17.82
C THR A 612 -7.62 -40.72 18.88
N LEU A 613 -8.87 -40.80 18.46
CA LEU A 613 -10.01 -41.09 19.32
C LEU A 613 -10.34 -42.60 19.31
N PRO A 614 -11.04 -43.10 20.35
CA PRO A 614 -11.48 -44.49 20.42
C PRO A 614 -12.28 -44.91 19.17
N GLY A 615 -12.02 -46.10 18.65
CA GLY A 615 -12.60 -46.59 17.40
C GLY A 615 -11.70 -46.44 16.19
N SER A 616 -10.56 -45.77 16.33
CA SER A 616 -9.54 -45.68 15.27
C SER A 616 -8.84 -47.02 15.07
N THR A 617 -8.50 -47.34 13.83
CA THR A 617 -7.71 -48.54 13.50
C THR A 617 -6.31 -48.48 14.09
N VAL A 618 -5.72 -47.27 14.15
CA VAL A 618 -4.42 -46.99 14.77
C VAL A 618 -4.60 -45.98 15.89
N GLU A 619 -3.87 -46.14 16.99
CA GLU A 619 -3.98 -45.31 18.17
C GLU A 619 -2.64 -44.64 18.45
N TYR A 620 -2.56 -43.33 18.15
CA TYR A 620 -1.34 -42.56 18.31
C TYR A 620 -1.62 -41.16 18.84
N PHE A 621 -0.56 -40.48 19.26
CA PHE A 621 -0.53 -39.07 19.55
C PHE A 621 0.67 -38.41 18.89
N LYS A 622 0.58 -37.12 18.60
CA LYS A 622 1.66 -36.27 18.09
C LYS A 622 1.65 -34.95 18.85
N PHE A 623 2.80 -34.52 19.25
CA PHE A 623 3.05 -33.20 19.81
C PHE A 623 3.99 -32.44 18.90
N ASN A 624 3.66 -31.17 18.57
CA ASN A 624 4.52 -30.30 17.81
C ASN A 624 4.66 -28.97 18.53
N TYR A 625 5.87 -28.51 18.63
CA TYR A 625 6.21 -27.15 19.06
C TYR A 625 7.04 -26.47 17.99
N ARG A 626 6.67 -25.24 17.62
CA ARG A 626 7.43 -24.40 16.72
C ARG A 626 7.54 -23.00 17.30
N TYR A 627 8.74 -22.47 17.27
CA TYR A 627 9.06 -21.12 17.73
C TYR A 627 9.87 -20.39 16.68
N SER A 628 9.53 -19.12 16.43
CA SER A 628 10.28 -18.21 15.57
C SER A 628 10.38 -16.87 16.27
N HIS A 629 11.57 -16.31 16.37
CA HIS A 629 11.83 -15.03 17.03
C HIS A 629 12.65 -14.11 16.15
N TYR A 630 12.13 -12.90 15.92
CA TYR A 630 12.76 -11.86 15.11
C TYR A 630 13.26 -10.74 16.00
N LEU A 631 14.58 -10.51 15.98
CA LEU A 631 15.28 -9.48 16.73
C LEU A 631 15.92 -8.49 15.74
N PRO A 632 15.54 -7.21 15.75
CA PRO A 632 16.25 -6.19 14.96
C PRO A 632 17.62 -5.93 15.60
N ILE A 633 18.70 -6.26 14.88
CA ILE A 633 20.07 -5.96 15.30
C ILE A 633 20.36 -4.49 14.98
N THR A 634 19.94 -4.04 13.80
CA THR A 634 19.96 -2.66 13.34
C THR A 634 18.67 -2.39 12.56
N GLU A 635 18.47 -1.15 12.11
CA GLU A 635 17.32 -0.83 11.24
C GLU A 635 17.28 -1.70 9.96
N LYS A 636 18.44 -2.20 9.51
CA LYS A 636 18.58 -2.96 8.26
C LYS A 636 18.89 -4.45 8.45
N LEU A 637 19.28 -4.87 9.66
CA LEU A 637 19.66 -6.24 9.96
C LEU A 637 18.70 -6.85 10.96
N THR A 638 18.18 -8.04 10.63
CA THR A 638 17.28 -8.80 11.50
C THR A 638 17.86 -10.18 11.78
N PHE A 639 17.95 -10.56 13.03
CA PHE A 639 18.23 -11.93 13.44
C PHE A 639 16.92 -12.72 13.54
N LEU A 640 16.90 -13.92 12.99
CA LEU A 640 15.83 -14.88 13.10
C LEU A 640 16.36 -16.14 13.77
N GLY A 641 15.80 -16.48 14.93
CA GLY A 641 15.97 -17.78 15.55
C GLY A 641 14.71 -18.63 15.40
N THR A 642 14.83 -19.87 14.92
CA THR A 642 13.71 -20.82 14.89
C THR A 642 14.07 -22.10 15.61
N ALA A 643 13.07 -22.71 16.24
CA ALA A 643 13.17 -24.04 16.82
C ALA A 643 11.90 -24.83 16.50
N SER A 644 12.05 -26.11 16.17
CA SER A 644 10.94 -27.01 15.89
C SER A 644 11.20 -28.36 16.59
N ILE A 645 10.25 -28.78 17.40
CA ILE A 645 10.29 -30.07 18.12
C ILE A 645 9.02 -30.84 17.78
N GLY A 646 9.17 -32.06 17.34
CA GLY A 646 8.08 -33.00 17.10
C GLY A 646 8.28 -34.30 17.91
N TYR A 647 7.25 -34.75 18.60
CA TYR A 647 7.27 -36.01 19.31
C TYR A 647 5.96 -36.75 19.09
N GLY A 648 6.04 -38.05 18.85
CA GLY A 648 4.86 -38.89 18.67
C GLY A 648 5.06 -40.32 19.18
N GLY A 649 3.95 -41.00 19.38
CA GLY A 649 3.98 -42.38 19.85
C GLY A 649 2.61 -43.04 19.75
N SER A 650 2.54 -44.33 20.09
CA SER A 650 1.27 -45.04 20.20
C SER A 650 0.89 -45.26 21.67
N TYR A 651 -0.41 -45.24 21.96
CA TYR A 651 -0.93 -45.55 23.29
C TYR A 651 -0.85 -47.03 23.59
N ARG A 652 -1.08 -47.85 22.56
CA ARG A 652 -1.06 -49.30 22.66
C ARG A 652 -0.39 -49.93 21.46
N GLY A 653 0.45 -50.94 21.67
CA GLY A 653 0.93 -51.80 20.60
C GLY A 653 -0.13 -52.83 20.21
N LYS A 654 -0.30 -53.07 18.93
CA LYS A 654 -1.10 -54.19 18.40
C LYS A 654 -0.16 -55.31 17.97
N TYR A 655 -0.54 -56.52 18.28
CA TYR A 655 0.24 -57.72 17.96
C TYR A 655 -0.63 -58.74 17.26
N ARG A 656 -0.06 -59.41 16.29
CA ARG A 656 -0.70 -60.49 15.54
C ARG A 656 0.27 -61.65 15.37
N THR A 657 -0.16 -62.81 15.81
CA THR A 657 0.55 -64.04 15.58
C THR A 657 0.09 -64.66 14.28
N VAL A 658 1.00 -64.93 13.39
CA VAL A 658 0.74 -65.66 12.12
C VAL A 658 1.46 -67.00 12.19
N VAL A 659 0.73 -68.05 11.93
CA VAL A 659 1.26 -69.41 11.87
C VAL A 659 1.40 -69.80 10.40
N ASP A 660 2.62 -70.04 9.96
CA ASP A 660 2.89 -70.61 8.63
C ASP A 660 2.79 -72.14 8.72
N ALA A 661 1.61 -72.67 8.38
CA ALA A 661 1.32 -74.08 8.35
C ALA A 661 1.95 -74.80 7.16
N GLY A 662 2.59 -74.10 6.23
CA GLY A 662 3.30 -74.70 5.10
C GLY A 662 4.71 -75.19 5.41
N GLN A 663 5.21 -74.94 6.64
CA GLN A 663 6.52 -75.41 7.12
C GLN A 663 6.32 -76.50 8.16
N ASP A 664 7.23 -77.49 8.16
CA ASP A 664 7.22 -78.58 9.12
C ASP A 664 8.53 -78.55 9.95
N PRO A 665 8.51 -78.18 11.25
CA PRO A 665 7.34 -77.84 12.06
C PRO A 665 6.77 -76.45 11.68
N PRO A 666 5.47 -76.14 11.89
CA PRO A 666 4.85 -74.84 11.63
C PRO A 666 5.60 -73.75 12.36
N VAL A 667 5.98 -72.68 11.59
CA VAL A 667 6.67 -71.50 12.14
C VAL A 667 5.65 -70.49 12.58
N THR A 668 5.74 -70.11 13.85
CA THR A 668 4.89 -69.05 14.44
C THR A 668 5.68 -67.77 14.52
N THR A 669 5.21 -66.73 13.81
CA THR A 669 5.81 -65.41 13.81
C THR A 669 4.85 -64.41 14.45
N GLU A 670 5.31 -63.69 15.48
CA GLU A 670 4.57 -62.58 16.07
C GLU A 670 4.98 -61.24 15.43
N TYR A 671 4.01 -60.55 14.86
CA TYR A 671 4.18 -59.23 14.27
C TYR A 671 3.65 -58.16 15.27
N GLY A 672 4.37 -57.06 15.43
CA GLY A 672 4.01 -55.98 16.35
C GLY A 672 3.94 -54.63 15.66
N ALA A 673 2.86 -53.92 15.88
CA ALA A 673 2.71 -52.52 15.53
C ALA A 673 2.85 -51.67 16.79
N ARG A 674 4.03 -51.08 16.98
CA ARG A 674 4.37 -50.21 18.12
C ARG A 674 4.89 -48.87 17.62
N GLY A 675 4.80 -47.84 18.47
CA GLY A 675 5.29 -46.50 18.17
C GLY A 675 4.37 -45.73 17.25
N LEU A 676 4.85 -44.58 16.77
CA LEU A 676 4.13 -43.78 15.80
C LEU A 676 3.95 -44.58 14.50
N PRO A 677 2.75 -44.59 13.88
CA PRO A 677 2.58 -45.21 12.57
C PRO A 677 3.58 -44.66 11.56
N PHE A 678 4.25 -45.48 10.79
CA PHE A 678 5.34 -45.05 9.92
C PHE A 678 4.94 -44.01 8.90
N PHE A 679 3.68 -43.98 8.47
CA PHE A 679 3.12 -42.96 7.55
C PHE A 679 2.80 -41.64 8.26
N GLU A 680 2.90 -41.57 9.59
CA GLU A 680 2.79 -40.39 10.44
C GLU A 680 4.14 -39.92 10.99
N ASN A 681 5.24 -40.59 10.66
CA ASN A 681 6.57 -40.23 11.08
C ASN A 681 6.97 -38.82 10.70
N PHE A 682 7.79 -38.21 11.53
CA PHE A 682 8.46 -36.97 11.22
C PHE A 682 9.63 -37.22 10.26
N PHE A 683 9.84 -36.25 9.38
CA PHE A 683 10.96 -36.21 8.46
C PHE A 683 11.67 -34.85 8.56
N ALA A 684 12.94 -34.81 8.21
CA ALA A 684 13.74 -33.59 8.13
C ALA A 684 14.74 -33.64 7.00
N GLY A 685 15.26 -32.47 6.66
CA GLY A 685 16.11 -32.19 5.51
C GLY A 685 15.37 -31.39 4.45
N GLY A 686 16.09 -30.69 3.60
CA GLY A 686 15.56 -29.85 2.55
C GLY A 686 15.46 -28.37 2.92
N ALA A 687 14.95 -27.60 1.99
CA ALA A 687 14.94 -26.14 2.06
C ALA A 687 14.12 -25.55 3.22
N SER A 688 13.13 -26.31 3.73
CA SER A 688 12.22 -25.88 4.79
C SER A 688 12.67 -26.24 6.21
N ASP A 689 13.64 -27.15 6.34
CA ASP A 689 14.09 -27.66 7.63
C ASP A 689 15.60 -27.48 7.81
N VAL A 690 16.42 -28.40 7.29
CA VAL A 690 17.89 -28.37 7.38
C VAL A 690 18.43 -28.26 5.95
N ARG A 691 18.80 -27.05 5.57
CA ARG A 691 19.33 -26.74 4.23
C ARG A 691 20.68 -27.41 4.01
N GLY A 692 20.97 -27.80 2.79
CA GLY A 692 22.18 -28.56 2.44
C GLY A 692 21.98 -30.09 2.41
N PHE A 693 20.89 -30.57 2.97
CA PHE A 693 20.48 -31.99 2.85
C PHE A 693 19.31 -32.11 1.85
N ARG A 694 19.16 -33.29 1.23
CA ARG A 694 17.98 -33.57 0.41
C ARG A 694 16.74 -33.64 1.27
N ASP A 695 15.59 -33.32 0.68
CA ASP A 695 14.30 -33.39 1.35
C ASP A 695 14.07 -34.78 1.96
N ASN A 696 13.66 -34.82 3.23
CA ASN A 696 13.28 -36.04 3.99
C ASN A 696 14.40 -37.05 4.24
N THR A 697 15.66 -36.74 4.01
CA THR A 697 16.76 -37.74 4.06
C THR A 697 17.48 -37.84 5.39
N LEU A 698 17.15 -36.99 6.36
CA LEU A 698 17.75 -37.06 7.70
C LEU A 698 17.03 -38.06 8.59
N GLY A 699 17.78 -38.74 9.45
CA GLY A 699 17.27 -39.69 10.45
C GLY A 699 17.51 -41.16 10.11
N PRO A 700 16.71 -42.06 10.70
CA PRO A 700 16.81 -43.51 10.50
C PRO A 700 16.62 -43.92 9.05
N VAL A 701 17.39 -44.87 8.61
CA VAL A 701 17.35 -45.40 7.24
C VAL A 701 17.28 -46.93 7.24
N ASP A 702 16.65 -47.48 6.21
CA ASP A 702 16.73 -48.91 5.88
C ASP A 702 17.64 -49.09 4.67
N GLU A 703 18.66 -49.97 4.81
CA GLU A 703 19.59 -50.34 3.75
C GLU A 703 19.48 -51.82 3.37
N THR A 704 18.50 -52.55 3.94
CA THR A 704 18.34 -53.99 3.75
C THR A 704 18.03 -54.38 2.31
N ARG A 705 17.56 -53.45 1.48
CA ARG A 705 17.25 -53.67 0.07
C ARG A 705 18.36 -53.26 -0.90
N GLY A 706 19.57 -52.95 -0.40
CA GLY A 706 20.72 -52.57 -1.19
C GLY A 706 20.74 -51.09 -1.63
N TYR A 707 19.77 -50.29 -1.18
CA TYR A 707 19.75 -48.83 -1.34
C TYR A 707 19.15 -48.17 -0.09
N ARG A 708 19.53 -46.91 0.11
CA ARG A 708 19.16 -46.15 1.29
C ARG A 708 17.72 -45.63 1.21
N GLN A 709 16.89 -46.03 2.20
CA GLN A 709 15.49 -45.60 2.31
C GLN A 709 15.27 -44.88 3.65
N PRO A 710 15.01 -43.55 3.64
CA PRO A 710 14.68 -42.83 4.86
C PRO A 710 13.35 -43.32 5.46
N LEU A 711 13.36 -43.64 6.73
CA LEU A 711 12.20 -44.18 7.45
C LEU A 711 11.44 -43.09 8.22
N GLY A 712 12.06 -41.92 8.41
CA GLY A 712 11.58 -40.97 9.38
C GLY A 712 11.69 -41.47 10.83
N GLY A 713 11.04 -40.80 11.74
CA GLY A 713 11.05 -41.18 13.15
C GLY A 713 9.98 -40.51 13.99
N ALA A 714 9.92 -40.92 15.25
CA ALA A 714 8.92 -40.41 16.18
C ALA A 714 9.37 -39.18 16.98
N PHE A 715 10.65 -38.79 16.87
CA PHE A 715 11.19 -37.60 17.51
C PHE A 715 11.98 -36.77 16.51
N LYS A 716 11.65 -35.48 16.40
CA LYS A 716 12.29 -34.49 15.51
C LYS A 716 12.74 -33.31 16.34
N THR A 717 13.96 -32.81 16.08
CA THR A 717 14.43 -31.53 16.59
C THR A 717 15.20 -30.80 15.49
N VAL A 718 14.85 -29.55 15.26
CA VAL A 718 15.50 -28.67 14.27
C VAL A 718 15.59 -27.27 14.85
N ALA A 719 16.74 -26.64 14.71
CA ALA A 719 16.96 -25.24 15.07
C ALA A 719 17.68 -24.52 13.94
N THR A 720 17.30 -23.27 13.71
CA THR A 720 17.92 -22.39 12.72
C THR A 720 18.29 -21.09 13.36
N ALA A 721 19.50 -20.60 13.08
CA ALA A 721 19.91 -19.23 13.32
C ALA A 721 20.16 -18.55 11.98
N GLU A 722 19.50 -17.41 11.74
CA GLU A 722 19.56 -16.74 10.45
C GLU A 722 19.74 -15.23 10.64
N VAL A 723 20.68 -14.64 9.91
CA VAL A 723 20.87 -13.18 9.84
C VAL A 723 20.37 -12.70 8.49
N ILE A 724 19.29 -11.94 8.52
CA ILE A 724 18.62 -11.38 7.34
C ILE A 724 19.16 -9.98 7.12
N PHE A 725 19.56 -9.67 5.88
CA PHE A 725 20.11 -8.37 5.49
C PHE A 725 19.44 -7.85 4.21
N PRO A 726 19.54 -6.52 3.97
CA PRO A 726 18.89 -5.90 2.82
C PRO A 726 19.43 -6.50 1.52
N THR A 727 18.51 -6.79 0.60
CA THR A 727 18.89 -7.25 -0.73
C THR A 727 19.52 -6.09 -1.50
N PRO A 728 20.81 -6.18 -1.93
CA PRO A 728 21.40 -5.18 -2.79
C PRO A 728 20.54 -5.00 -4.02
N PHE A 729 20.32 -3.76 -4.47
CA PHE A 729 19.57 -3.41 -5.69
C PHE A 729 18.03 -3.44 -5.59
N VAL A 730 17.44 -3.82 -4.46
CA VAL A 730 16.00 -3.79 -4.23
C VAL A 730 15.67 -2.64 -3.29
N LYS A 731 14.67 -1.81 -3.61
CA LYS A 731 14.22 -0.75 -2.70
C LYS A 731 13.62 -1.37 -1.44
N GLU A 732 13.80 -0.74 -0.29
CA GLU A 732 13.21 -1.16 1.00
C GLU A 732 11.68 -1.31 0.95
N SER A 733 11.01 -0.60 0.05
CA SER A 733 9.57 -0.73 -0.20
C SER A 733 9.18 -2.00 -0.94
N ASP A 734 10.14 -2.68 -1.59
CA ASP A 734 9.89 -3.89 -2.38
C ASP A 734 10.33 -5.13 -1.59
N ASN A 735 9.42 -5.60 -0.72
CA ASN A 735 9.64 -6.68 0.23
C ASN A 735 9.60 -8.08 -0.40
N THR A 736 9.85 -8.22 -1.70
CA THR A 736 9.70 -9.49 -2.42
C THR A 736 10.90 -10.42 -2.29
N THR A 737 12.09 -9.88 -2.00
CA THR A 737 13.35 -10.63 -1.94
C THR A 737 14.09 -10.39 -0.63
N ARG A 738 14.67 -11.47 -0.07
CA ARG A 738 15.53 -11.44 1.12
C ARG A 738 16.83 -12.18 0.85
N LEU A 739 17.91 -11.68 1.42
CA LEU A 739 19.17 -12.39 1.53
C LEU A 739 19.45 -12.69 2.99
N SER A 740 20.00 -13.85 3.27
CA SER A 740 20.36 -14.24 4.62
C SER A 740 21.55 -15.18 4.68
N TRP A 741 22.26 -15.13 5.79
CA TRP A 741 23.16 -16.19 6.23
C TRP A 741 22.45 -17.02 7.27
N PHE A 742 22.61 -18.34 7.19
CA PHE A 742 21.91 -19.24 8.07
C PHE A 742 22.84 -20.37 8.56
N LEU A 743 22.48 -20.88 9.73
CA LEU A 743 23.01 -22.09 10.34
C LEU A 743 21.83 -22.96 10.76
N ASP A 744 21.72 -24.12 10.17
CA ASP A 744 20.68 -25.10 10.51
C ASP A 744 21.32 -26.29 11.22
N VAL A 745 20.67 -26.72 12.30
CA VAL A 745 21.06 -27.92 13.07
C VAL A 745 19.80 -28.71 13.35
N GLY A 746 19.83 -29.99 13.09
CA GLY A 746 18.69 -30.85 13.41
C GLY A 746 18.78 -32.23 12.84
N ASN A 747 17.92 -33.10 13.38
CA ASN A 747 17.80 -34.48 12.93
C ASN A 747 16.43 -35.04 13.31
N VAL A 748 16.17 -36.23 12.82
CA VAL A 748 15.03 -37.09 13.22
C VAL A 748 15.57 -38.36 13.84
N PHE A 749 14.96 -38.78 14.93
CA PHE A 749 15.34 -39.94 15.70
C PHE A 749 14.21 -40.96 15.70
N LYS A 750 14.55 -42.24 15.78
CA LYS A 750 13.57 -43.33 15.82
C LYS A 750 12.53 -43.09 16.92
N ASP A 751 13.00 -42.79 18.12
CA ASP A 751 12.23 -42.40 19.29
C ASP A 751 13.08 -41.48 20.19
N TYR A 752 12.53 -41.04 21.33
CA TYR A 752 13.23 -40.15 22.27
C TYR A 752 14.50 -40.81 22.87
N ASN A 753 14.51 -42.14 23.07
CA ASN A 753 15.65 -42.85 23.67
C ASN A 753 16.84 -42.95 22.70
N ALA A 754 16.63 -42.70 21.43
CA ALA A 754 17.67 -42.67 20.41
C ALA A 754 18.26 -41.26 20.20
N PHE A 755 17.93 -40.31 21.07
CA PHE A 755 18.47 -38.96 21.10
C PHE A 755 19.73 -38.90 21.95
N ASP A 756 20.84 -39.37 21.42
CA ASP A 756 22.17 -39.29 22.06
C ASP A 756 23.17 -38.59 21.09
#